data_261299c0b311b8c4a6447a3786509024
#
_entry.id   261299c0b311b8c4a6447a3786509024
#
_cell.length_a   1.000
_cell.length_b   1.000
_cell.length_c   1.000
_cell.angle_alpha   90.00
_cell.angle_beta   90.00
_cell.angle_gamma   90.00
#
_symmetry.space_group_name_H-M   'P 1'
#
loop_
_entity.id
_entity.type
_entity.pdbx_description
1 polymer ?
#
loop_
_entity_poly.entity_id
_entity_poly.type
_entity_poly.pdbx_seq_one_letter_code
_entity_poly.pdbx_strand_id
1 'polypeptide(L)'
;MALGLTEEHRDLAETIRNWAQRHCPPEVVRAAADGPDGGSAFYLKSLGPSLAEQGVLGLHLPDEDGGQGYGLPELAVAMEELGRALVPGAFLPTVLASAVLAAAGVTGKLVAGLADGSKTGAVSLASGLTGSIAAGGALTVDGDAAPVLGAGMADLVIAPVQTRHGETWAAIDASALQITRLDSLDITRPVARVHAEGVIVPAGRLLSGLGRSEVTSLAAILFGAEATGIADWAVQTAAEYARIRRQFGRPIGQFQAVKHRCAWMLTSAELAAAAVWDAARTGQDAAPDQLGAAAGQPPASPQREFAADVAAVLAVDAAVSCAHECIQVLGGIGFTWEHQAHLYYRRAMSLRALLGPSDGWAERVAALALSGGRRPVQVELPGGDGPLRSRLAAELAEIAALAGRERAQRLADGGWVTPHLPRPWGRGADALEQVVIDQEMRAAGVTPASLMIGAWVVPALIQYGTPAQQERFLPPTLRGEIIWCQLFSEPGAGSDLAGLATRAVRADGGWRLTGQKIWTSLAKQAAWAICIARTDPAAPRHAGITYFLVDMSDPGVQVRPLREISGESFFNEVFLDEVFVPDDRVVGEVNGGWRVARTTLANERVSLSRSWTFGSGVTELLEQVQAGTKAPAGQLGRLVAEGHAIDLLGLRVMMKQLSGTEPGATGSVRKLLGMRHAQRVAELCWEMSGADGALGATAAAAVRQPEGLNGPHWGFQVLTTRALTIGGGTTDIQLNIIGERILSLPRDPDPPAA
;
A
#
# COMPACT_ATOMS: atom_id res chain seq x y z
N MET A 1 6.44 7.19 -1.09
CA MET A 1 7.29 6.79 -2.25
C MET A 1 6.54 5.75 -3.05
N ALA A 2 6.25 6.06 -4.30
CA ALA A 2 5.48 5.19 -5.19
C ALA A 2 6.15 3.83 -5.43
N LEU A 3 5.34 2.84 -5.81
CA LEU A 3 5.76 1.51 -6.22
C LEU A 3 6.57 1.59 -7.51
N GLY A 4 7.75 0.95 -7.54
CA GLY A 4 8.48 0.73 -8.78
C GLY A 4 8.91 1.98 -9.54
N LEU A 5 9.17 3.08 -8.84
CA LEU A 5 9.80 4.25 -9.47
C LEU A 5 11.16 3.84 -10.04
N THR A 6 11.28 3.95 -11.34
CA THR A 6 12.56 3.85 -12.03
C THR A 6 13.48 4.99 -11.62
N GLU A 7 14.72 4.94 -12.03
CA GLU A 7 15.66 6.07 -11.85
C GLU A 7 15.11 7.32 -12.56
N GLU A 8 14.58 7.17 -13.77
CA GLU A 8 13.95 8.24 -14.57
C GLU A 8 12.78 8.92 -13.84
N HIS A 9 11.91 8.15 -13.17
CA HIS A 9 10.83 8.73 -12.36
C HIS A 9 11.35 9.53 -11.17
N ARG A 10 12.47 9.10 -10.55
CA ARG A 10 13.10 9.85 -9.45
C ARG A 10 13.72 11.15 -9.93
N ASP A 11 14.38 11.12 -11.08
CA ASP A 11 14.98 12.27 -11.72
C ASP A 11 13.90 13.29 -12.14
N LEU A 12 12.79 12.80 -12.69
CA LEU A 12 11.62 13.62 -12.99
C LEU A 12 11.06 14.28 -11.72
N ALA A 13 10.83 13.50 -10.65
CA ALA A 13 10.34 14.02 -9.36
C ALA A 13 11.29 15.09 -8.79
N GLU A 14 12.59 14.85 -8.83
CA GLU A 14 13.60 15.82 -8.38
C GLU A 14 13.60 17.09 -9.24
N THR A 15 13.50 16.95 -10.55
CA THR A 15 13.43 18.08 -11.50
C THR A 15 12.21 18.95 -11.21
N ILE A 16 11.03 18.36 -11.06
CA ILE A 16 9.79 19.09 -10.75
C ILE A 16 9.87 19.73 -9.35
N ARG A 17 10.40 19.03 -8.36
CA ARG A 17 10.62 19.58 -7.01
C ARG A 17 11.54 20.80 -7.04
N ASN A 18 12.65 20.72 -7.74
CA ASN A 18 13.60 21.82 -7.91
C ASN A 18 12.99 22.99 -8.67
N TRP A 19 12.15 22.73 -9.67
CA TRP A 19 11.37 23.75 -10.34
C TRP A 19 10.40 24.43 -9.37
N ALA A 20 9.62 23.66 -8.61
CA ALA A 20 8.64 24.17 -7.67
C ALA A 20 9.29 25.03 -6.56
N GLN A 21 10.44 24.62 -6.02
CA GLN A 21 11.19 25.42 -5.05
C GLN A 21 11.61 26.79 -5.59
N ARG A 22 11.93 26.89 -6.88
CA ARG A 22 12.36 28.14 -7.51
C ARG A 22 11.20 29.02 -7.92
N HIS A 23 10.12 28.45 -8.47
CA HIS A 23 9.04 29.20 -9.11
C HIS A 23 7.77 29.31 -8.25
N CYS A 24 7.58 28.41 -7.29
CA CYS A 24 6.42 28.36 -6.43
C CYS A 24 6.80 28.14 -4.96
N PRO A 25 7.73 28.94 -4.39
CA PRO A 25 8.00 28.86 -2.96
C PRO A 25 6.75 29.27 -2.14
N PRO A 26 6.74 28.99 -0.83
CA PRO A 26 5.60 29.23 0.06
C PRO A 26 5.00 30.64 -0.02
N GLU A 27 5.81 31.65 -0.26
CA GLU A 27 5.38 33.05 -0.37
C GLU A 27 4.53 33.30 -1.62
N VAL A 28 4.83 32.61 -2.72
CA VAL A 28 4.05 32.67 -3.97
C VAL A 28 2.66 32.04 -3.77
N VAL A 29 2.61 30.89 -3.11
CA VAL A 29 1.34 30.23 -2.78
C VAL A 29 0.48 31.14 -1.89
N ARG A 30 1.09 31.77 -0.89
CA ARG A 30 0.40 32.69 0.00
C ARG A 30 -0.10 33.95 -0.73
N ALA A 31 0.76 34.53 -1.58
CA ALA A 31 0.35 35.68 -2.38
C ALA A 31 -0.81 35.34 -3.32
N ALA A 32 -0.85 34.13 -3.86
CA ALA A 32 -2.00 33.65 -4.63
C ALA A 32 -3.25 33.47 -3.77
N ALA A 33 -3.12 32.96 -2.55
CA ALA A 33 -4.22 32.78 -1.63
C ALA A 33 -4.82 34.10 -1.12
N ASP A 34 -3.99 35.10 -0.87
CA ASP A 34 -4.40 36.43 -0.40
C ASP A 34 -4.86 37.34 -1.55
N GLY A 35 -4.56 36.95 -2.80
CA GLY A 35 -4.92 37.71 -4.00
C GLY A 35 -6.40 37.57 -4.39
N PRO A 36 -6.99 38.59 -5.06
CA PRO A 36 -8.41 38.61 -5.42
C PRO A 36 -8.78 37.55 -6.46
N ASP A 37 -7.81 37.03 -7.21
CA ASP A 37 -8.01 36.09 -8.30
C ASP A 37 -7.48 34.68 -8.01
N GLY A 38 -7.05 34.39 -6.75
CA GLY A 38 -6.51 33.10 -6.37
C GLY A 38 -5.28 32.68 -7.18
N GLY A 39 -4.46 33.65 -7.61
CA GLY A 39 -3.27 33.45 -8.40
C GLY A 39 -3.49 33.17 -9.88
N SER A 40 -4.72 33.33 -10.40
CA SER A 40 -5.04 33.04 -11.80
C SER A 40 -4.17 33.82 -12.78
N ALA A 41 -4.06 35.15 -12.58
CA ALA A 41 -3.24 36.01 -13.45
C ALA A 41 -1.74 35.66 -13.36
N PHE A 42 -1.27 35.29 -12.18
CA PHE A 42 0.13 34.86 -12.00
C PHE A 42 0.39 33.51 -12.70
N TYR A 43 -0.54 32.55 -12.58
CA TYR A 43 -0.44 31.29 -13.30
C TYR A 43 -0.33 31.51 -14.81
N LEU A 44 -1.27 32.26 -15.40
CA LEU A 44 -1.33 32.48 -16.85
C LEU A 44 -0.09 33.22 -17.39
N LYS A 45 0.51 34.13 -16.61
CA LYS A 45 1.65 34.92 -17.02
C LYS A 45 3.01 34.29 -16.74
N SER A 46 3.10 33.40 -15.75
CA SER A 46 4.39 32.92 -15.24
C SER A 46 4.45 31.41 -15.06
N LEU A 47 3.62 30.83 -14.17
CA LEU A 47 3.75 29.41 -13.82
C LEU A 47 3.35 28.49 -14.98
N GLY A 48 2.26 28.77 -15.68
CA GLY A 48 1.80 27.97 -16.81
C GLY A 48 2.82 27.92 -17.95
N PRO A 49 3.29 29.06 -18.47
CA PRO A 49 4.36 29.08 -19.46
C PRO A 49 5.64 28.39 -19.02
N SER A 50 6.05 28.56 -17.75
CA SER A 50 7.25 27.89 -17.24
C SER A 50 7.09 26.38 -17.11
N LEU A 51 5.90 25.87 -16.79
CA LEU A 51 5.59 24.43 -16.81
C LEU A 51 5.58 23.88 -18.25
N ALA A 52 5.08 24.66 -19.20
CA ALA A 52 5.09 24.31 -20.60
C ALA A 52 6.53 24.20 -21.16
N GLU A 53 7.40 25.18 -20.83
CA GLU A 53 8.82 25.15 -21.21
C GLU A 53 9.56 23.92 -20.68
N GLN A 54 9.12 23.35 -19.54
CA GLN A 54 9.63 22.09 -18.99
C GLN A 54 8.96 20.84 -19.59
N GLY A 55 8.02 21.00 -20.52
CA GLY A 55 7.26 19.90 -21.13
C GLY A 55 6.25 19.22 -20.21
N VAL A 56 6.01 19.76 -18.99
CA VAL A 56 5.22 19.08 -17.95
C VAL A 56 3.74 19.00 -18.32
N LEU A 57 3.20 20.00 -19.05
CA LEU A 57 1.80 20.01 -19.50
C LEU A 57 1.50 18.91 -20.52
N GLY A 58 2.50 18.48 -21.30
CA GLY A 58 2.39 17.50 -22.37
C GLY A 58 3.03 16.14 -22.06
N LEU A 59 3.43 15.85 -20.81
CA LEU A 59 4.15 14.60 -20.47
C LEU A 59 3.48 13.34 -21.03
N HIS A 60 2.16 13.25 -20.93
CA HIS A 60 1.36 12.07 -21.29
C HIS A 60 0.88 12.05 -22.75
N LEU A 61 1.23 13.06 -23.52
CA LEU A 61 0.79 13.20 -24.90
C LEU A 61 1.88 12.75 -25.88
N PRO A 62 1.50 12.24 -27.08
CA PRO A 62 2.47 11.88 -28.10
C PRO A 62 3.24 13.10 -28.63
N ASP A 63 4.44 12.87 -29.14
CA ASP A 63 5.30 13.91 -29.74
C ASP A 63 4.61 14.66 -30.88
N GLU A 64 3.80 13.98 -31.68
CA GLU A 64 3.04 14.57 -32.81
C GLU A 64 1.98 15.59 -32.37
N ASP A 65 1.53 15.50 -31.11
CA ASP A 65 0.62 16.45 -30.47
C ASP A 65 1.34 17.47 -29.57
N GLY A 66 2.65 17.58 -29.70
CA GLY A 66 3.47 18.50 -28.90
C GLY A 66 3.78 18.00 -27.49
N GLY A 67 3.58 16.71 -27.22
CA GLY A 67 3.86 16.07 -25.96
C GLY A 67 5.30 15.58 -25.82
N GLN A 68 5.54 14.75 -24.79
CA GLN A 68 6.86 14.16 -24.49
C GLN A 68 6.88 12.63 -24.69
N GLY A 69 5.78 12.03 -25.20
CA GLY A 69 5.70 10.60 -25.48
C GLY A 69 5.67 9.66 -24.27
N TYR A 70 5.50 10.20 -23.05
CA TYR A 70 5.38 9.39 -21.84
C TYR A 70 3.93 8.94 -21.60
N GLY A 71 3.57 8.68 -20.34
CA GLY A 71 2.24 8.21 -19.97
C GLY A 71 1.67 8.86 -18.71
N LEU A 72 0.57 8.31 -18.24
CA LEU A 72 -0.03 8.73 -16.97
C LEU A 72 0.87 8.50 -15.75
N PRO A 73 1.76 7.49 -15.68
CA PRO A 73 2.68 7.35 -14.56
C PRO A 73 3.60 8.55 -14.36
N GLU A 74 4.20 9.07 -15.43
CA GLU A 74 5.09 10.22 -15.39
C GLU A 74 4.30 11.49 -15.05
N LEU A 75 3.10 11.64 -15.62
CA LEU A 75 2.21 12.74 -15.25
C LEU A 75 1.80 12.66 -13.77
N ALA A 76 1.53 11.47 -13.22
CA ALA A 76 1.20 11.27 -11.81
C ALA A 76 2.37 11.66 -10.89
N VAL A 77 3.62 11.35 -11.27
CA VAL A 77 4.83 11.80 -10.56
C VAL A 77 4.91 13.34 -10.52
N ALA A 78 4.67 13.97 -11.65
CA ALA A 78 4.66 15.44 -11.72
C ALA A 78 3.53 16.03 -10.87
N MET A 79 2.34 15.46 -10.94
CA MET A 79 1.18 15.87 -10.13
C MET A 79 1.43 15.74 -8.63
N GLU A 80 2.09 14.67 -8.18
CA GLU A 80 2.45 14.48 -6.77
C GLU A 80 3.37 15.61 -6.29
N GLU A 81 4.43 15.94 -7.04
CA GLU A 81 5.36 16.99 -6.65
C GLU A 81 4.74 18.41 -6.71
N LEU A 82 3.87 18.66 -7.70
CA LEU A 82 3.14 19.93 -7.78
C LEU A 82 2.07 20.06 -6.68
N GLY A 83 1.44 18.94 -6.29
CA GLY A 83 0.56 18.87 -5.13
C GLY A 83 1.29 19.12 -3.82
N ARG A 84 2.49 18.56 -3.66
CA ARG A 84 3.39 18.80 -2.53
C ARG A 84 3.76 20.27 -2.39
N ALA A 85 4.00 20.96 -3.51
CA ALA A 85 4.29 22.39 -3.55
C ALA A 85 3.04 23.27 -3.53
N LEU A 86 1.85 22.68 -3.54
CA LEU A 86 0.55 23.36 -3.60
C LEU A 86 0.46 24.38 -4.74
N VAL A 87 0.96 24.03 -5.93
CA VAL A 87 1.01 24.95 -7.09
C VAL A 87 -0.40 25.49 -7.37
N PRO A 88 -0.57 26.83 -7.40
CA PRO A 88 -1.86 27.47 -7.68
C PRO A 88 -2.17 27.45 -9.17
N GLY A 89 -3.44 27.67 -9.54
CA GLY A 89 -3.87 27.91 -10.91
C GLY A 89 -4.36 26.67 -11.66
N ALA A 90 -4.25 26.68 -13.00
CA ALA A 90 -4.99 25.78 -13.89
C ALA A 90 -4.20 24.53 -14.34
N PHE A 91 -3.13 24.14 -13.65
CA PHE A 91 -2.33 22.98 -14.06
C PHE A 91 -3.18 21.69 -14.13
N LEU A 92 -3.74 21.25 -12.99
CA LEU A 92 -4.56 20.04 -12.94
C LEU A 92 -5.74 20.05 -13.92
N PRO A 93 -6.58 21.12 -14.01
CA PRO A 93 -7.68 21.11 -14.97
C PRO A 93 -7.22 21.07 -16.42
N THR A 94 -6.07 21.66 -16.77
CA THR A 94 -5.51 21.65 -18.13
C THR A 94 -5.01 20.25 -18.51
N VAL A 95 -4.23 19.58 -17.66
CA VAL A 95 -3.75 18.22 -17.95
C VAL A 95 -4.87 17.19 -17.91
N LEU A 96 -5.92 17.40 -17.12
CA LEU A 96 -7.11 16.56 -17.20
C LEU A 96 -7.85 16.76 -18.53
N ALA A 97 -7.97 18.01 -19.02
CA ALA A 97 -8.61 18.28 -20.30
C ALA A 97 -7.84 17.64 -21.47
N SER A 98 -6.50 17.75 -21.51
CA SER A 98 -5.70 17.10 -22.53
C SER A 98 -5.75 15.57 -22.45
N ALA A 99 -5.75 14.98 -21.25
CA ALA A 99 -5.90 13.54 -21.06
C ALA A 99 -7.28 13.03 -21.55
N VAL A 100 -8.35 13.79 -21.29
CA VAL A 100 -9.70 13.46 -21.76
C VAL A 100 -9.79 13.56 -23.30
N LEU A 101 -9.18 14.59 -23.92
CA LEU A 101 -9.12 14.70 -25.39
C LEU A 101 -8.35 13.54 -26.02
N ALA A 102 -7.20 13.18 -25.44
CA ALA A 102 -6.38 12.05 -25.90
C ALA A 102 -7.15 10.73 -25.78
N ALA A 103 -7.87 10.51 -24.67
CA ALA A 103 -8.73 9.33 -24.50
C ALA A 103 -9.89 9.27 -25.54
N ALA A 104 -10.36 10.43 -26.00
CA ALA A 104 -11.36 10.53 -27.05
C ALA A 104 -10.76 10.40 -28.47
N GLY A 105 -9.45 10.17 -28.60
CA GLY A 105 -8.75 10.10 -29.90
C GLY A 105 -8.63 11.44 -30.62
N VAL A 106 -8.78 12.56 -29.92
CA VAL A 106 -8.62 13.90 -30.49
C VAL A 106 -7.11 14.23 -30.56
N THR A 107 -6.67 14.67 -31.73
CA THR A 107 -5.27 15.05 -32.02
C THR A 107 -5.18 16.46 -32.62
N GLY A 108 -3.96 16.94 -32.83
CA GLY A 108 -3.66 18.18 -33.55
C GLY A 108 -3.78 19.45 -32.67
N LYS A 109 -4.07 20.58 -33.31
CA LYS A 109 -3.93 21.90 -32.71
C LYS A 109 -4.59 22.15 -31.36
N LEU A 110 -5.69 21.41 -31.08
CA LEU A 110 -6.42 21.60 -29.83
C LEU A 110 -5.63 21.01 -28.67
N VAL A 111 -5.11 19.79 -28.85
CA VAL A 111 -4.31 19.09 -27.84
C VAL A 111 -2.93 19.77 -27.73
N ALA A 112 -2.30 20.10 -28.84
CA ALA A 112 -1.01 20.79 -28.87
C ALA A 112 -1.04 22.12 -28.12
N GLY A 113 -2.11 22.91 -28.23
CA GLY A 113 -2.26 24.16 -27.49
C GLY A 113 -2.38 23.99 -25.98
N LEU A 114 -2.86 22.82 -25.48
CA LEU A 114 -2.86 22.50 -24.07
C LEU A 114 -1.47 22.00 -23.62
N ALA A 115 -0.75 21.30 -24.48
CA ALA A 115 0.59 20.79 -24.22
C ALA A 115 1.65 21.89 -24.13
N ASP A 116 1.60 22.88 -25.05
CA ASP A 116 2.54 24.01 -25.10
C ASP A 116 2.14 25.19 -24.20
N GLY A 117 0.99 25.07 -23.49
CA GLY A 117 0.49 26.10 -22.57
C GLY A 117 -0.07 27.34 -23.24
N SER A 118 -0.19 27.38 -24.58
CA SER A 118 -0.85 28.50 -25.31
C SER A 118 -2.36 28.52 -25.07
N LYS A 119 -2.92 27.40 -24.57
CA LYS A 119 -4.30 27.25 -24.12
C LYS A 119 -4.37 26.59 -22.75
N THR A 120 -5.43 26.94 -22.03
CA THR A 120 -5.79 26.30 -20.77
C THR A 120 -7.11 25.56 -20.93
N GLY A 121 -7.26 24.43 -20.20
CA GLY A 121 -8.45 23.59 -20.26
C GLY A 121 -9.13 23.45 -18.90
N ALA A 122 -10.42 23.11 -18.94
CA ALA A 122 -11.20 22.69 -17.79
C ALA A 122 -12.12 21.52 -18.17
N VAL A 123 -12.37 20.62 -17.21
CA VAL A 123 -13.33 19.53 -17.37
C VAL A 123 -14.41 19.64 -16.31
N SER A 124 -15.67 19.67 -16.75
CA SER A 124 -16.81 19.62 -15.83
C SER A 124 -17.13 18.18 -15.46
N LEU A 125 -16.99 17.86 -14.17
CA LEU A 125 -17.50 16.60 -13.60
C LEU A 125 -18.98 16.75 -13.20
N ALA A 126 -19.48 18.01 -13.10
CA ALA A 126 -20.85 18.31 -12.79
C ALA A 126 -21.75 18.13 -14.02
N SER A 127 -22.94 17.61 -13.78
CA SER A 127 -24.03 17.55 -14.77
C SER A 127 -24.86 18.84 -14.70
N GLY A 128 -25.71 19.06 -15.73
CA GLY A 128 -26.66 20.18 -15.76
C GLY A 128 -26.77 20.86 -17.12
N LEU A 129 -25.83 20.56 -18.04
CA LEU A 129 -25.99 20.97 -19.43
C LEU A 129 -26.89 19.97 -20.17
N THR A 130 -27.77 20.50 -20.99
CA THR A 130 -28.68 19.74 -21.86
C THR A 130 -28.51 20.16 -23.30
N GLY A 131 -28.90 19.34 -24.24
CA GLY A 131 -28.75 19.73 -25.64
C GLY A 131 -29.49 18.89 -26.65
N SER A 132 -29.50 19.37 -27.89
CA SER A 132 -30.11 18.69 -29.04
C SER A 132 -29.12 18.63 -30.21
N ILE A 133 -29.03 17.46 -30.82
CA ILE A 133 -28.16 17.23 -31.99
C ILE A 133 -28.99 17.47 -33.26
N ALA A 134 -28.55 18.42 -34.10
CA ALA A 134 -29.16 18.73 -35.38
C ALA A 134 -28.85 17.62 -36.43
N ALA A 135 -29.61 17.60 -37.54
CA ALA A 135 -29.37 16.63 -38.65
C ALA A 135 -27.95 16.71 -39.25
N GLY A 136 -27.28 17.86 -39.14
CA GLY A 136 -25.86 18.07 -39.54
C GLY A 136 -24.83 17.68 -38.48
N GLY A 137 -25.26 17.08 -37.36
CA GLY A 137 -24.37 16.61 -36.30
C GLY A 137 -23.91 17.71 -35.28
N ALA A 138 -24.24 18.99 -35.50
CA ALA A 138 -23.96 20.04 -34.52
C ALA A 138 -24.84 19.89 -33.29
N LEU A 139 -24.27 20.16 -32.11
CA LEU A 139 -24.97 20.12 -30.82
C LEU A 139 -25.30 21.54 -30.35
N THR A 140 -26.57 21.82 -30.09
CA THR A 140 -26.99 23.03 -29.39
C THR A 140 -27.01 22.75 -27.90
N VAL A 141 -26.35 23.58 -27.09
CA VAL A 141 -26.19 23.37 -25.63
C VAL A 141 -26.87 24.49 -24.86
N ASP A 142 -27.59 24.13 -23.82
CA ASP A 142 -28.27 25.00 -22.87
C ASP A 142 -28.06 24.51 -21.44
N GLY A 143 -28.14 25.40 -20.44
CA GLY A 143 -28.13 25.05 -19.02
C GLY A 143 -26.89 25.48 -18.27
N ASP A 144 -26.75 24.94 -17.06
CA ASP A 144 -25.71 25.32 -16.10
C ASP A 144 -24.93 24.11 -15.62
N ALA A 145 -23.60 24.25 -15.51
CA ALA A 145 -22.74 23.30 -14.82
C ALA A 145 -21.91 24.02 -13.75
N ALA A 146 -21.99 23.55 -12.49
CA ALA A 146 -21.22 24.10 -11.38
C ALA A 146 -21.09 23.07 -10.24
N PRO A 147 -19.96 23.09 -9.50
CA PRO A 147 -18.75 23.86 -9.76
C PRO A 147 -17.85 23.22 -10.83
N VAL A 148 -17.16 24.03 -11.63
CA VAL A 148 -16.19 23.58 -12.62
C VAL A 148 -14.81 24.15 -12.27
N LEU A 149 -13.85 23.24 -11.98
CA LEU A 149 -12.51 23.62 -11.57
C LEU A 149 -11.75 24.25 -12.73
N GLY A 150 -11.16 25.43 -12.50
CA GLY A 150 -10.31 26.12 -13.47
C GLY A 150 -11.07 26.79 -14.64
N ALA A 151 -12.40 26.66 -14.75
CA ALA A 151 -13.15 27.19 -15.88
C ALA A 151 -12.99 28.72 -16.06
N GLY A 152 -12.79 29.46 -14.95
CA GLY A 152 -12.53 30.90 -15.01
C GLY A 152 -11.20 31.32 -15.66
N MET A 153 -10.32 30.36 -15.97
CA MET A 153 -9.05 30.56 -16.67
C MET A 153 -9.00 29.79 -18.00
N ALA A 154 -10.02 29.01 -18.32
CA ALA A 154 -9.99 28.09 -19.44
C ALA A 154 -10.27 28.76 -20.79
N ASP A 155 -9.53 28.37 -21.83
CA ASP A 155 -9.86 28.60 -23.22
C ASP A 155 -10.81 27.54 -23.76
N LEU A 156 -10.78 26.34 -23.14
CA LEU A 156 -11.56 25.19 -23.52
C LEU A 156 -12.24 24.57 -22.29
N VAL A 157 -13.55 24.33 -22.40
CA VAL A 157 -14.32 23.58 -21.39
C VAL A 157 -14.82 22.27 -22.00
N ILE A 158 -14.45 21.16 -21.40
CA ILE A 158 -14.99 19.84 -21.73
C ILE A 158 -16.11 19.53 -20.74
N ALA A 159 -17.33 19.25 -21.24
CA ALA A 159 -18.46 19.04 -20.38
C ALA A 159 -19.39 17.93 -20.89
N PRO A 160 -20.08 17.22 -19.98
CA PRO A 160 -21.14 16.28 -20.34
C PRO A 160 -22.42 17.06 -20.65
N VAL A 161 -23.06 16.72 -21.77
CA VAL A 161 -24.33 17.30 -22.19
C VAL A 161 -25.37 16.17 -22.31
N GLN A 162 -26.47 16.31 -21.56
CA GLN A 162 -27.58 15.35 -21.61
C GLN A 162 -28.42 15.60 -22.85
N THR A 163 -28.52 14.61 -23.73
CA THR A 163 -29.34 14.65 -24.92
C THR A 163 -30.46 13.62 -24.83
N ARG A 164 -31.42 13.65 -25.75
CA ARG A 164 -32.46 12.63 -25.88
C ARG A 164 -31.90 11.22 -26.18
N HIS A 165 -30.65 11.14 -26.66
CA HIS A 165 -29.98 9.89 -26.99
C HIS A 165 -29.04 9.40 -25.90
N GLY A 166 -28.98 10.08 -24.76
CA GLY A 166 -28.07 9.84 -23.66
C GLY A 166 -27.07 10.98 -23.48
N GLU A 167 -26.12 10.76 -22.59
CA GLU A 167 -25.03 11.72 -22.32
C GLU A 167 -24.00 11.70 -23.47
N THR A 168 -23.59 12.87 -23.91
CA THR A 168 -22.46 13.07 -24.83
C THR A 168 -21.50 14.09 -24.26
N TRP A 169 -20.21 13.92 -24.55
CA TRP A 169 -19.19 14.87 -24.12
C TRP A 169 -18.85 15.84 -25.24
N ALA A 170 -18.65 17.09 -24.89
CA ALA A 170 -18.39 18.15 -25.87
C ALA A 170 -17.24 19.04 -25.42
N ALA A 171 -16.34 19.38 -26.36
CA ALA A 171 -15.26 20.33 -26.20
C ALA A 171 -15.73 21.71 -26.68
N ILE A 172 -16.04 22.61 -25.76
CA ILE A 172 -16.67 23.90 -26.00
C ILE A 172 -15.65 25.02 -25.81
N ASP A 173 -15.51 25.93 -26.78
CA ASP A 173 -14.67 27.12 -26.61
C ASP A 173 -15.25 28.01 -25.49
N ALA A 174 -14.42 28.34 -24.52
CA ALA A 174 -14.87 29.08 -23.34
C ALA A 174 -15.47 30.44 -23.66
N SER A 175 -15.02 31.06 -24.77
CA SER A 175 -15.56 32.33 -25.28
C SER A 175 -17.04 32.26 -25.72
N ALA A 176 -17.56 31.05 -25.96
CA ALA A 176 -18.97 30.83 -26.30
C ALA A 176 -19.86 30.68 -25.04
N LEU A 177 -19.27 30.60 -23.85
CA LEU A 177 -19.92 30.34 -22.58
C LEU A 177 -19.94 31.59 -21.69
N GLN A 178 -20.97 31.70 -20.84
CA GLN A 178 -20.97 32.67 -19.75
C GLN A 178 -20.32 32.01 -18.52
N ILE A 179 -19.11 32.43 -18.18
CA ILE A 179 -18.36 31.86 -17.06
C ILE A 179 -18.35 32.83 -15.89
N THR A 180 -18.94 32.42 -14.77
CA THR A 180 -19.00 33.21 -13.55
C THR A 180 -18.17 32.56 -12.46
N ARG A 181 -17.13 33.24 -11.99
CA ARG A 181 -16.31 32.78 -10.87
C ARG A 181 -17.14 32.66 -9.60
N LEU A 182 -16.93 31.59 -8.85
CA LEU A 182 -17.55 31.33 -7.56
C LEU A 182 -16.54 31.52 -6.43
N ASP A 183 -17.03 31.81 -5.24
CA ASP A 183 -16.22 31.74 -4.02
C ASP A 183 -15.77 30.31 -3.79
N SER A 184 -14.46 30.12 -3.62
CA SER A 184 -13.84 28.79 -3.65
C SER A 184 -13.29 28.42 -2.29
N LEU A 185 -13.58 27.21 -1.82
CA LEU A 185 -12.99 26.67 -0.60
C LEU A 185 -11.47 26.64 -0.69
N ASP A 186 -10.94 26.17 -1.83
CA ASP A 186 -9.52 26.34 -2.18
C ASP A 186 -9.29 27.69 -2.80
N ILE A 187 -8.77 28.61 -2.02
CA ILE A 187 -8.54 30.01 -2.41
C ILE A 187 -7.35 30.19 -3.37
N THR A 188 -6.56 29.13 -3.61
CA THR A 188 -5.44 29.12 -4.56
C THR A 188 -5.83 28.55 -5.92
N ARG A 189 -7.07 28.03 -6.06
CA ARG A 189 -7.57 27.46 -7.31
C ARG A 189 -9.07 27.69 -7.45
N PRO A 190 -9.47 28.68 -8.24
CA PRO A 190 -10.88 29.06 -8.34
C PRO A 190 -11.71 28.05 -9.09
N VAL A 191 -12.96 27.88 -8.63
CA VAL A 191 -14.04 27.22 -9.36
C VAL A 191 -14.98 28.24 -9.98
N ALA A 192 -15.72 27.83 -11.00
CA ALA A 192 -16.67 28.71 -11.68
C ALA A 192 -17.99 27.97 -11.99
N ARG A 193 -19.04 28.74 -12.25
CA ARG A 193 -20.24 28.29 -12.94
C ARG A 193 -20.02 28.53 -14.44
N VAL A 194 -20.40 27.54 -15.24
CA VAL A 194 -20.45 27.58 -16.69
C VAL A 194 -21.92 27.57 -17.10
N HIS A 195 -22.36 28.59 -17.84
CA HIS A 195 -23.71 28.72 -18.37
C HIS A 195 -23.67 28.76 -19.90
N ALA A 196 -24.53 27.97 -20.51
CA ALA A 196 -24.71 27.91 -21.96
C ALA A 196 -26.15 28.33 -22.32
N GLU A 197 -26.33 29.21 -23.30
CA GLU A 197 -27.62 29.64 -23.83
C GLU A 197 -27.58 29.52 -25.35
N GLY A 198 -28.15 28.47 -25.90
CA GLY A 198 -28.17 28.20 -27.34
C GLY A 198 -26.78 28.06 -27.98
N VAL A 199 -25.78 27.58 -27.24
CA VAL A 199 -24.39 27.45 -27.72
C VAL A 199 -24.30 26.35 -28.76
N ILE A 200 -23.82 26.68 -29.96
CA ILE A 200 -23.67 25.71 -31.05
C ILE A 200 -22.26 25.12 -31.02
N VAL A 201 -22.17 23.81 -30.78
CA VAL A 201 -20.92 23.04 -30.81
C VAL A 201 -20.85 22.26 -32.11
N PRO A 202 -19.81 22.45 -32.95
CA PRO A 202 -19.66 21.70 -34.20
C PRO A 202 -19.52 20.19 -33.95
N ALA A 203 -19.98 19.38 -34.90
CA ALA A 203 -19.90 17.91 -34.82
C ALA A 203 -18.47 17.40 -34.53
N GLY A 204 -17.42 18.02 -35.10
CA GLY A 204 -16.03 17.64 -34.84
C GLY A 204 -15.50 17.99 -33.43
N ARG A 205 -16.33 18.59 -32.59
CA ARG A 205 -16.02 18.88 -31.17
C ARG A 205 -16.80 17.97 -30.21
N LEU A 206 -17.58 17.03 -30.73
CA LEU A 206 -18.22 15.98 -29.95
C LEU A 206 -17.26 14.85 -29.73
N LEU A 207 -17.03 14.48 -28.47
CA LEU A 207 -16.08 13.45 -28.07
C LEU A 207 -16.77 12.09 -28.10
N SER A 208 -16.91 11.54 -29.33
CA SER A 208 -17.61 10.30 -29.57
C SER A 208 -16.90 9.10 -28.94
N GLY A 209 -17.66 8.23 -28.30
CA GLY A 209 -17.10 7.03 -27.63
C GLY A 209 -16.56 7.27 -26.24
N LEU A 210 -16.47 8.53 -25.77
CA LEU A 210 -16.05 8.84 -24.42
C LEU A 210 -17.21 8.67 -23.43
N GLY A 211 -17.02 7.82 -22.44
CA GLY A 211 -17.98 7.58 -21.36
C GLY A 211 -17.66 8.36 -20.08
N ARG A 212 -18.68 8.59 -19.24
CA ARG A 212 -18.48 9.21 -17.91
C ARG A 212 -17.47 8.44 -17.06
N SER A 213 -17.49 7.12 -17.10
CA SER A 213 -16.57 6.26 -16.37
C SER A 213 -15.10 6.57 -16.72
N GLU A 214 -14.80 6.75 -18.00
CA GLU A 214 -13.44 7.08 -18.46
C GLU A 214 -12.97 8.45 -17.96
N VAL A 215 -13.80 9.48 -18.09
CA VAL A 215 -13.47 10.83 -17.61
C VAL A 215 -13.28 10.84 -16.09
N THR A 216 -14.16 10.17 -15.37
CA THR A 216 -14.06 10.11 -13.91
C THR A 216 -12.87 9.27 -13.44
N SER A 217 -12.47 8.23 -14.18
CA SER A 217 -11.25 7.45 -13.90
C SER A 217 -9.99 8.29 -14.09
N LEU A 218 -9.91 9.09 -15.17
CA LEU A 218 -8.81 10.03 -15.37
C LEU A 218 -8.76 11.08 -14.27
N ALA A 219 -9.91 11.63 -13.88
CA ALA A 219 -10.01 12.55 -12.77
C ALA A 219 -9.55 11.92 -11.45
N ALA A 220 -9.97 10.68 -11.16
CA ALA A 220 -9.57 9.93 -9.97
C ALA A 220 -8.05 9.73 -9.87
N ILE A 221 -7.40 9.40 -11.00
CA ILE A 221 -5.95 9.23 -11.07
C ILE A 221 -5.22 10.56 -10.81
N LEU A 222 -5.60 11.62 -11.52
CA LEU A 222 -4.89 12.90 -11.46
C LEU A 222 -5.16 13.67 -10.15
N PHE A 223 -6.41 13.67 -9.67
CA PHE A 223 -6.75 14.24 -8.36
C PHE A 223 -6.10 13.43 -7.24
N GLY A 224 -6.09 12.11 -7.38
CA GLY A 224 -5.41 11.20 -6.47
C GLY A 224 -3.90 11.46 -6.39
N ALA A 225 -3.25 11.69 -7.54
CA ALA A 225 -1.82 11.99 -7.59
C ALA A 225 -1.49 13.32 -6.90
N GLU A 226 -2.28 14.36 -7.12
CA GLU A 226 -2.12 15.62 -6.38
C GLU A 226 -2.38 15.43 -4.89
N ALA A 227 -3.39 14.64 -4.52
CA ALA A 227 -3.73 14.33 -3.14
C ALA A 227 -2.60 13.60 -2.40
N THR A 228 -1.87 12.69 -3.07
CA THR A 228 -0.71 12.03 -2.45
C THR A 228 0.41 13.00 -2.12
N GLY A 229 0.65 13.99 -2.98
CA GLY A 229 1.60 15.09 -2.71
C GLY A 229 1.22 15.91 -1.48
N ILE A 230 -0.07 16.23 -1.35
CA ILE A 230 -0.62 16.93 -0.17
C ILE A 230 -0.44 16.09 1.11
N ALA A 231 -0.75 14.80 1.05
CA ALA A 231 -0.61 13.89 2.18
C ALA A 231 0.85 13.78 2.64
N ASP A 232 1.79 13.64 1.69
CA ASP A 232 3.21 13.56 2.04
C ASP A 232 3.73 14.87 2.63
N TRP A 233 3.37 16.03 2.08
CA TRP A 233 3.71 17.32 2.67
C TRP A 233 3.23 17.40 4.13
N ALA A 234 2.00 16.99 4.39
CA ALA A 234 1.41 17.02 5.74
C ALA A 234 2.17 16.11 6.70
N VAL A 235 2.55 14.90 6.26
CA VAL A 235 3.36 13.94 7.04
C VAL A 235 4.72 14.53 7.38
N GLN A 236 5.44 15.07 6.39
CA GLN A 236 6.77 15.64 6.59
C GLN A 236 6.72 16.86 7.52
N THR A 237 5.78 17.79 7.28
CA THR A 237 5.60 18.99 8.13
C THR A 237 5.30 18.63 9.58
N ALA A 238 4.39 17.68 9.80
CA ALA A 238 4.06 17.23 11.17
C ALA A 238 5.27 16.57 11.85
N ALA A 239 6.00 15.71 11.14
CA ALA A 239 7.17 15.03 11.68
C ALA A 239 8.31 16.03 11.98
N GLU A 240 8.57 16.99 11.09
CA GLU A 240 9.57 18.04 11.31
C GLU A 240 9.24 18.89 12.53
N TYR A 241 8.01 19.35 12.62
CA TYR A 241 7.57 20.13 13.77
C TYR A 241 7.66 19.31 15.07
N ALA A 242 7.28 18.05 15.05
CA ALA A 242 7.35 17.17 16.20
C ALA A 242 8.79 16.92 16.69
N ARG A 243 9.79 16.99 15.78
CA ARG A 243 11.23 16.87 16.16
C ARG A 243 11.77 18.11 16.85
N ILE A 244 11.32 19.31 16.44
CA ILE A 244 11.90 20.58 16.91
C ILE A 244 11.11 21.25 18.03
N ARG A 245 9.77 21.15 18.01
CA ARG A 245 8.90 21.79 19.02
C ARG A 245 9.07 21.12 20.37
N ARG A 246 9.36 21.92 21.39
CA ARG A 246 9.52 21.42 22.77
C ARG A 246 8.36 21.87 23.65
N GLN A 247 7.81 20.95 24.42
CA GLN A 247 6.87 21.17 25.52
C GLN A 247 7.17 20.17 26.64
N PHE A 248 6.88 20.53 27.88
CA PHE A 248 7.19 19.69 29.05
C PHE A 248 8.68 19.26 29.10
N GLY A 249 9.57 20.15 28.67
CA GLY A 249 11.02 19.94 28.71
C GLY A 249 11.60 19.08 27.57
N ARG A 250 10.81 18.55 26.67
CA ARG A 250 11.26 17.63 25.61
C ARG A 250 10.59 17.89 24.25
N PRO A 251 11.14 17.40 23.12
CA PRO A 251 10.47 17.46 21.84
C PRO A 251 9.11 16.76 21.88
N ILE A 252 8.09 17.35 21.25
CA ILE A 252 6.74 16.75 21.30
C ILE A 252 6.66 15.39 20.61
N GLY A 253 7.54 15.08 19.66
CA GLY A 253 7.66 13.78 19.01
C GLY A 253 8.15 12.64 19.94
N GLN A 254 8.62 12.95 21.16
CA GLN A 254 8.87 11.97 22.21
C GLN A 254 7.59 11.47 22.89
N PHE A 255 6.48 12.24 22.82
CA PHE A 255 5.22 11.77 23.35
C PHE A 255 4.62 10.73 22.39
N GLN A 256 4.33 9.55 22.93
CA GLN A 256 3.83 8.41 22.14
C GLN A 256 2.61 8.75 21.29
N ALA A 257 1.65 9.51 21.85
CA ALA A 257 0.45 9.91 21.13
C ALA A 257 0.75 10.77 19.87
N VAL A 258 1.73 11.69 19.95
CA VAL A 258 2.17 12.51 18.81
C VAL A 258 2.93 11.66 17.78
N LYS A 259 3.85 10.82 18.28
CA LYS A 259 4.62 9.88 17.45
C LYS A 259 3.70 8.95 16.67
N HIS A 260 2.71 8.35 17.33
CA HIS A 260 1.75 7.43 16.71
C HIS A 260 0.84 8.14 15.71
N ARG A 261 0.43 9.37 15.98
CA ARG A 261 -0.33 10.20 15.03
C ARG A 261 0.44 10.37 13.72
N CYS A 262 1.70 10.81 13.78
CA CYS A 262 2.56 10.93 12.60
C CYS A 262 2.77 9.58 11.88
N ALA A 263 2.91 8.48 12.62
CA ALA A 263 3.05 7.15 12.05
C ALA A 263 1.77 6.70 11.30
N TRP A 264 0.58 6.98 11.82
CA TRP A 264 -0.68 6.71 11.14
C TRP A 264 -0.87 7.57 9.88
N MET A 265 -0.49 8.84 9.92
CA MET A 265 -0.47 9.70 8.72
C MET A 265 0.37 9.07 7.62
N LEU A 266 1.60 8.64 7.96
CA LEU A 266 2.47 7.97 6.99
C LEU A 266 1.83 6.71 6.39
N THR A 267 1.22 5.84 7.22
CA THR A 267 0.60 4.61 6.71
C THR A 267 -0.53 4.90 5.72
N SER A 268 -1.33 5.92 5.98
CA SER A 268 -2.41 6.35 5.08
C SER A 268 -1.87 6.93 3.77
N ALA A 269 -0.83 7.78 3.84
CA ALA A 269 -0.19 8.36 2.66
C ALA A 269 0.47 7.29 1.77
N GLU A 270 1.16 6.30 2.39
CA GLU A 270 1.78 5.20 1.66
C GLU A 270 0.77 4.29 0.95
N LEU A 271 -0.37 4.04 1.60
CA LEU A 271 -1.45 3.24 1.01
C LEU A 271 -2.07 3.96 -0.19
N ALA A 272 -2.34 5.26 -0.06
CA ALA A 272 -2.86 6.12 -1.11
C ALA A 272 -1.90 6.20 -2.31
N ALA A 273 -0.61 6.43 -2.07
CA ALA A 273 0.40 6.51 -3.12
C ALA A 273 0.52 5.19 -3.89
N ALA A 274 0.41 4.03 -3.20
CA ALA A 274 0.42 2.73 -3.87
C ALA A 274 -0.77 2.57 -4.82
N ALA A 275 -1.97 2.95 -4.39
CA ALA A 275 -3.20 2.85 -5.19
C ALA A 275 -3.17 3.77 -6.42
N VAL A 276 -2.76 5.02 -6.25
CA VAL A 276 -2.66 5.99 -7.36
C VAL A 276 -1.63 5.56 -8.40
N TRP A 277 -0.49 5.08 -7.94
CA TRP A 277 0.55 4.58 -8.84
C TRP A 277 0.09 3.38 -9.68
N ASP A 278 -0.61 2.42 -9.06
CA ASP A 278 -1.19 1.29 -9.79
C ASP A 278 -2.22 1.75 -10.82
N ALA A 279 -3.10 2.68 -10.44
CA ALA A 279 -4.11 3.23 -11.34
C ALA A 279 -3.48 3.96 -12.54
N ALA A 280 -2.43 4.76 -12.32
CA ALA A 280 -1.72 5.45 -13.38
C ALA A 280 -1.07 4.52 -14.40
N ARG A 281 -0.60 3.33 -13.96
CA ARG A 281 0.06 2.34 -14.81
C ARG A 281 -0.88 1.52 -15.69
N THR A 282 -2.18 1.52 -15.41
CA THR A 282 -3.14 0.67 -16.15
C THR A 282 -3.22 0.95 -17.66
N GLY A 283 -2.75 2.10 -18.12
CA GLY A 283 -2.65 2.43 -19.55
C GLY A 283 -1.47 1.77 -20.26
N GLN A 284 -0.47 1.28 -19.53
CA GLN A 284 0.75 0.64 -20.10
C GLN A 284 0.62 -0.89 -20.25
N ASP A 285 -0.43 -1.49 -19.70
CA ASP A 285 -0.64 -2.95 -19.70
C ASP A 285 -1.15 -3.53 -21.03
N ALA A 286 -1.38 -2.69 -22.05
CA ALA A 286 -1.75 -3.17 -23.38
C ALA A 286 -0.56 -3.85 -24.05
N ALA A 287 -0.73 -5.11 -24.47
CA ALA A 287 0.31 -5.87 -25.15
C ALA A 287 0.82 -5.10 -26.39
N PRO A 288 2.14 -5.14 -26.69
CA PRO A 288 2.73 -4.45 -27.85
C PRO A 288 2.03 -4.73 -29.19
N ASP A 289 1.43 -5.90 -29.35
CA ASP A 289 0.70 -6.30 -30.56
C ASP A 289 -0.65 -5.58 -30.75
N GLN A 290 -1.15 -4.91 -29.70
CA GLN A 290 -2.37 -4.08 -29.78
C GLN A 290 -2.06 -2.59 -30.01
N LEU A 291 -0.79 -2.18 -29.93
CA LEU A 291 -0.31 -0.82 -30.20
C LEU A 291 -0.29 -0.48 -31.73
N GLY A 292 -0.64 -1.41 -32.59
CA GLY A 292 -0.77 -1.19 -34.03
C GLY A 292 -2.08 -0.53 -34.50
N ALA A 293 -3.03 -0.32 -33.61
CA ALA A 293 -4.23 0.46 -33.88
C ALA A 293 -3.98 1.89 -33.40
N ALA A 294 -3.98 2.82 -34.33
CA ALA A 294 -3.81 4.27 -34.17
C ALA A 294 -3.76 4.82 -32.73
N ALA A 295 -2.72 5.59 -32.42
CA ALA A 295 -2.39 6.23 -31.16
C ALA A 295 -3.61 6.74 -30.34
N GLY A 296 -4.32 5.84 -29.68
CA GLY A 296 -5.39 6.11 -28.74
C GLY A 296 -5.17 5.19 -27.55
N GLN A 297 -5.30 5.71 -26.36
CA GLN A 297 -5.28 4.87 -25.16
C GLN A 297 -6.28 3.71 -25.33
N PRO A 298 -5.97 2.49 -24.88
CA PRO A 298 -6.92 1.38 -24.99
C PRO A 298 -8.22 1.73 -24.24
N PRO A 299 -9.38 1.24 -24.75
CA PRO A 299 -10.68 1.55 -24.14
C PRO A 299 -10.68 1.13 -22.66
N ALA A 300 -11.48 1.84 -21.86
CA ALA A 300 -11.64 1.57 -20.44
C ALA A 300 -11.89 0.08 -20.19
N SER A 301 -10.94 -0.58 -19.53
CA SER A 301 -11.13 -1.96 -19.10
C SER A 301 -11.68 -1.98 -17.68
N PRO A 302 -12.47 -2.99 -17.27
CA PRO A 302 -12.93 -3.11 -15.89
C PRO A 302 -11.77 -3.04 -14.87
N GLN A 303 -10.59 -3.51 -15.22
CA GLN A 303 -9.39 -3.45 -14.37
C GLN A 303 -8.87 -2.03 -14.20
N ARG A 304 -8.92 -1.21 -15.26
CA ARG A 304 -8.56 0.22 -15.20
C ARG A 304 -9.54 1.00 -14.34
N GLU A 305 -10.84 0.77 -14.54
CA GLU A 305 -11.87 1.38 -13.70
C GLU A 305 -11.70 0.97 -12.23
N PHE A 306 -11.46 -0.30 -11.96
CA PHE A 306 -11.23 -0.81 -10.61
C PHE A 306 -10.04 -0.10 -9.94
N ALA A 307 -8.90 0.01 -10.62
CA ALA A 307 -7.71 0.67 -10.05
C ALA A 307 -7.95 2.17 -9.80
N ALA A 308 -8.61 2.87 -10.73
CA ALA A 308 -8.97 4.28 -10.58
C ALA A 308 -9.96 4.50 -9.40
N ASP A 309 -10.97 3.63 -9.26
CA ASP A 309 -11.92 3.68 -8.16
C ASP A 309 -11.23 3.40 -6.82
N VAL A 310 -10.28 2.46 -6.76
CA VAL A 310 -9.45 2.21 -5.57
C VAL A 310 -8.63 3.46 -5.19
N ALA A 311 -8.01 4.12 -6.18
CA ALA A 311 -7.29 5.37 -5.96
C ALA A 311 -8.21 6.47 -5.42
N ALA A 312 -9.43 6.62 -5.98
CA ALA A 312 -10.43 7.59 -5.51
C ALA A 312 -10.88 7.33 -4.06
N VAL A 313 -11.06 6.06 -3.67
CA VAL A 313 -11.42 5.69 -2.28
C VAL A 313 -10.33 6.09 -1.29
N LEU A 314 -9.06 5.93 -1.65
CA LEU A 314 -7.96 6.01 -0.69
C LEU A 314 -7.25 7.38 -0.69
N ALA A 315 -7.01 7.97 -1.87
CA ALA A 315 -6.07 9.08 -1.97
C ALA A 315 -6.62 10.40 -1.42
N VAL A 316 -7.83 10.79 -1.81
CA VAL A 316 -8.38 12.08 -1.35
C VAL A 316 -8.73 12.05 0.13
N ASP A 317 -9.19 10.92 0.66
CA ASP A 317 -9.44 10.75 2.09
C ASP A 317 -8.12 10.77 2.90
N ALA A 318 -7.05 10.17 2.37
CA ALA A 318 -5.73 10.25 2.99
C ALA A 318 -5.20 11.69 3.05
N ALA A 319 -5.35 12.46 1.96
CA ALA A 319 -4.93 13.86 1.93
C ALA A 319 -5.69 14.71 2.97
N VAL A 320 -7.02 14.57 3.03
CA VAL A 320 -7.85 15.28 4.01
C VAL A 320 -7.46 14.89 5.44
N SER A 321 -7.31 13.59 5.71
CA SER A 321 -6.95 13.09 7.04
C SER A 321 -5.53 13.55 7.44
N CYS A 322 -4.54 13.40 6.56
CA CYS A 322 -3.17 13.81 6.85
C CYS A 322 -3.06 15.33 7.08
N ALA A 323 -3.73 16.15 6.26
CA ALA A 323 -3.74 17.60 6.44
C ALA A 323 -4.43 18.02 7.76
N HIS A 324 -5.54 17.35 8.13
CA HIS A 324 -6.20 17.54 9.43
C HIS A 324 -5.26 17.19 10.60
N GLU A 325 -4.64 16.02 10.54
CA GLU A 325 -3.74 15.54 11.59
C GLU A 325 -2.46 16.40 11.70
N CYS A 326 -1.98 16.94 10.59
CA CYS A 326 -0.89 17.92 10.59
C CYS A 326 -1.27 19.17 11.39
N ILE A 327 -2.48 19.72 11.16
CA ILE A 327 -3.00 20.85 11.96
C ILE A 327 -3.04 20.48 13.44
N GLN A 328 -3.46 19.28 13.80
CA GLN A 328 -3.50 18.81 15.18
C GLN A 328 -2.09 18.72 15.82
N VAL A 329 -1.09 18.23 15.08
CA VAL A 329 0.30 18.17 15.57
C VAL A 329 0.90 19.56 15.72
N LEU A 330 0.62 20.46 14.80
CA LEU A 330 1.04 21.86 14.86
C LEU A 330 0.40 22.62 16.04
N GLY A 331 -0.81 22.22 16.44
CA GLY A 331 -1.56 22.88 17.50
C GLY A 331 -2.04 24.29 17.08
N GLY A 332 -1.98 25.26 17.98
CA GLY A 332 -2.52 26.60 17.74
C GLY A 332 -2.01 27.27 16.45
N ILE A 333 -0.71 27.14 16.15
CA ILE A 333 -0.15 27.74 14.91
C ILE A 333 -0.74 27.10 13.63
N GLY A 334 -1.04 25.81 13.64
CA GLY A 334 -1.65 25.11 12.52
C GLY A 334 -3.08 25.56 12.20
N PHE A 335 -3.77 26.17 13.18
CA PHE A 335 -5.11 26.71 13.03
C PHE A 335 -5.12 28.16 12.57
N THR A 336 -3.98 28.85 12.64
CA THR A 336 -3.90 30.28 12.27
C THR A 336 -3.62 30.47 10.78
N TRP A 337 -3.94 31.66 10.27
CA TRP A 337 -3.62 32.04 8.89
C TRP A 337 -2.11 32.15 8.62
N GLU A 338 -1.30 32.27 9.66
CA GLU A 338 0.16 32.41 9.58
C GLU A 338 0.86 31.14 9.06
N HIS A 339 0.29 29.95 9.33
CA HIS A 339 0.83 28.68 8.85
C HIS A 339 0.07 28.22 7.59
N GLN A 340 0.77 27.56 6.66
CA GLN A 340 0.18 27.12 5.38
C GLN A 340 -0.71 25.88 5.50
N ALA A 341 -0.75 25.19 6.63
CA ALA A 341 -1.49 23.93 6.79
C ALA A 341 -2.97 24.03 6.36
N HIS A 342 -3.60 25.19 6.60
CA HIS A 342 -4.98 25.43 6.19
C HIS A 342 -5.16 25.45 4.67
N LEU A 343 -4.15 25.89 3.89
CA LEU A 343 -4.19 25.90 2.42
C LEU A 343 -4.19 24.47 1.86
N TYR A 344 -3.33 23.60 2.41
CA TYR A 344 -3.30 22.18 2.06
C TYR A 344 -4.60 21.47 2.44
N TYR A 345 -5.14 21.78 3.62
CA TYR A 345 -6.39 21.21 4.06
C TYR A 345 -7.57 21.64 3.17
N ARG A 346 -7.63 22.93 2.78
CA ARG A 346 -8.62 23.48 1.85
C ARG A 346 -8.53 22.81 0.48
N ARG A 347 -7.32 22.64 -0.07
CA ARG A 347 -7.08 21.95 -1.34
C ARG A 347 -7.54 20.48 -1.26
N ALA A 348 -7.16 19.74 -0.24
CA ALA A 348 -7.56 18.36 -0.05
C ALA A 348 -9.09 18.21 0.04
N MET A 349 -9.74 19.06 0.81
CA MET A 349 -11.22 19.08 0.91
C MET A 349 -11.89 19.44 -0.41
N SER A 350 -11.33 20.39 -1.17
CA SER A 350 -11.84 20.77 -2.48
C SER A 350 -11.73 19.63 -3.49
N LEU A 351 -10.58 18.95 -3.56
CA LEU A 351 -10.40 17.77 -4.41
C LEU A 351 -11.42 16.68 -4.09
N ARG A 352 -11.62 16.38 -2.80
CA ARG A 352 -12.61 15.38 -2.36
C ARG A 352 -14.04 15.78 -2.74
N ALA A 353 -14.39 17.05 -2.58
CA ALA A 353 -15.72 17.53 -2.92
C ALA A 353 -16.00 17.47 -4.42
N LEU A 354 -15.02 17.82 -5.25
CA LEU A 354 -15.13 17.79 -6.71
C LEU A 354 -15.18 16.36 -7.28
N LEU A 355 -14.40 15.43 -6.69
CA LEU A 355 -14.40 14.04 -7.10
C LEU A 355 -15.64 13.27 -6.62
N GLY A 356 -16.28 13.77 -5.58
CA GLY A 356 -17.43 13.15 -4.91
C GLY A 356 -17.05 12.30 -3.70
N PRO A 357 -18.07 11.87 -2.92
CA PRO A 357 -17.85 11.12 -1.68
C PRO A 357 -17.24 9.74 -1.93
N SER A 358 -16.25 9.35 -1.12
CA SER A 358 -15.55 8.08 -1.23
C SER A 358 -16.44 6.85 -1.06
N ASP A 359 -17.62 6.96 -0.44
CA ASP A 359 -18.59 5.86 -0.34
C ASP A 359 -19.11 5.42 -1.71
N GLY A 360 -19.45 6.38 -2.60
CA GLY A 360 -19.89 6.04 -3.96
C GLY A 360 -18.81 5.32 -4.78
N TRP A 361 -17.54 5.73 -4.63
CA TRP A 361 -16.42 5.05 -5.24
C TRP A 361 -16.22 3.64 -4.65
N ALA A 362 -16.37 3.49 -3.34
CA ALA A 362 -16.28 2.19 -2.69
C ALA A 362 -17.39 1.23 -3.17
N GLU A 363 -18.63 1.71 -3.37
CA GLU A 363 -19.70 0.91 -3.94
C GLU A 363 -19.37 0.43 -5.37
N ARG A 364 -18.72 1.27 -6.18
CA ARG A 364 -18.25 0.87 -7.51
C ARG A 364 -17.13 -0.17 -7.43
N VAL A 365 -16.16 -0.01 -6.51
CA VAL A 365 -15.12 -1.02 -6.24
C VAL A 365 -15.76 -2.37 -5.90
N ALA A 366 -16.78 -2.38 -5.03
CA ALA A 366 -17.50 -3.59 -4.68
C ALA A 366 -18.17 -4.24 -5.89
N ALA A 367 -18.88 -3.45 -6.71
CA ALA A 367 -19.58 -3.94 -7.91
C ALA A 367 -18.59 -4.54 -8.93
N LEU A 368 -17.48 -3.84 -9.20
CA LEU A 368 -16.43 -4.33 -10.10
C LEU A 368 -15.76 -5.61 -9.56
N ALA A 369 -15.49 -5.67 -8.26
CA ALA A 369 -14.91 -6.85 -7.65
C ALA A 369 -15.83 -8.07 -7.74
N LEU A 370 -17.13 -7.90 -7.51
CA LEU A 370 -18.13 -8.96 -7.59
C LEU A 370 -18.36 -9.45 -9.04
N SER A 371 -18.19 -8.57 -10.03
CA SER A 371 -18.28 -8.94 -11.46
C SER A 371 -16.98 -9.50 -12.06
N GLY A 372 -15.92 -9.67 -11.25
CA GLY A 372 -14.64 -10.19 -11.72
C GLY A 372 -13.71 -9.15 -12.34
N GLY A 373 -14.02 -7.85 -12.20
CA GLY A 373 -13.21 -6.74 -12.72
C GLY A 373 -11.99 -6.37 -11.87
N ARG A 374 -11.64 -7.16 -10.85
CA ARG A 374 -10.43 -6.91 -10.02
C ARG A 374 -9.16 -6.97 -10.86
N ARG A 375 -8.28 -5.99 -10.63
CA ARG A 375 -6.94 -6.00 -11.20
C ARG A 375 -6.04 -6.96 -10.41
N PRO A 376 -5.32 -7.89 -11.07
CA PRO A 376 -4.33 -8.72 -10.40
C PRO A 376 -3.10 -7.88 -10.01
N VAL A 377 -2.61 -8.05 -8.79
CA VAL A 377 -1.33 -7.46 -8.35
C VAL A 377 -0.20 -8.36 -8.83
N GLN A 378 0.42 -7.99 -9.92
CA GLN A 378 1.51 -8.76 -10.56
C GLN A 378 2.75 -7.89 -10.74
N VAL A 379 3.94 -8.53 -10.67
CA VAL A 379 5.19 -7.90 -11.08
C VAL A 379 5.27 -7.99 -12.59
N GLU A 380 5.29 -6.86 -13.27
CA GLU A 380 5.70 -6.82 -14.66
C GLU A 380 7.21 -7.00 -14.72
N LEU A 381 7.63 -8.00 -15.45
CA LEU A 381 9.03 -8.29 -15.62
C LEU A 381 9.54 -7.60 -16.88
N PRO A 382 10.77 -7.05 -16.87
CA PRO A 382 11.40 -6.55 -18.07
C PRO A 382 11.40 -7.63 -19.14
N GLY A 383 11.12 -7.28 -20.38
CA GLY A 383 11.18 -8.26 -21.49
C GLY A 383 12.51 -9.00 -21.55
N GLY A 384 12.48 -10.29 -21.88
CA GLY A 384 13.67 -11.14 -21.96
C GLY A 384 13.73 -12.30 -20.97
N ASP A 385 12.72 -12.47 -20.11
CA ASP A 385 12.62 -13.57 -19.14
C ASP A 385 12.22 -14.94 -19.76
N GLY A 386 11.87 -14.99 -21.05
CA GLY A 386 11.43 -16.20 -21.75
C GLY A 386 12.37 -17.40 -21.61
N PRO A 387 13.69 -17.28 -21.82
CA PRO A 387 14.62 -18.38 -21.61
C PRO A 387 14.67 -18.87 -20.16
N LEU A 388 14.57 -17.95 -19.20
CA LEU A 388 14.52 -18.27 -17.76
C LEU A 388 13.26 -19.05 -17.43
N ARG A 389 12.09 -18.57 -17.90
CA ARG A 389 10.79 -19.24 -17.72
C ARG A 389 10.80 -20.66 -18.30
N SER A 390 11.25 -20.80 -19.53
CA SER A 390 11.30 -22.11 -20.19
C SER A 390 12.14 -23.12 -19.42
N ARG A 391 13.30 -22.69 -18.88
CA ARG A 391 14.16 -23.53 -18.05
C ARG A 391 13.47 -23.92 -16.74
N LEU A 392 12.90 -22.95 -16.01
CA LEU A 392 12.26 -23.20 -14.74
C LEU A 392 10.99 -24.04 -14.89
N ALA A 393 10.19 -23.80 -15.93
CA ALA A 393 9.01 -24.60 -16.25
C ALA A 393 9.36 -26.07 -16.50
N ALA A 394 10.45 -26.33 -17.25
CA ALA A 394 10.91 -27.69 -17.50
C ALA A 394 11.35 -28.40 -16.20
N GLU A 395 12.16 -27.74 -15.35
CA GLU A 395 12.56 -28.27 -14.04
C GLU A 395 11.34 -28.56 -13.15
N LEU A 396 10.36 -27.65 -13.15
CA LEU A 396 9.15 -27.78 -12.32
C LEU A 396 8.18 -28.86 -12.83
N ALA A 397 8.13 -29.09 -14.14
CA ALA A 397 7.34 -30.18 -14.71
C ALA A 397 7.81 -31.55 -14.21
N GLU A 398 9.14 -31.77 -14.11
CA GLU A 398 9.72 -32.98 -13.52
C GLU A 398 9.30 -33.11 -12.02
N ILE A 399 9.38 -32.00 -11.28
CA ILE A 399 9.02 -31.99 -9.86
C ILE A 399 7.52 -32.20 -9.65
N ALA A 400 6.68 -31.64 -10.53
CA ALA A 400 5.24 -31.80 -10.47
C ALA A 400 4.78 -33.26 -10.63
N ALA A 401 5.55 -34.04 -11.39
CA ALA A 401 5.30 -35.46 -11.59
C ALA A 401 5.58 -36.32 -10.32
N LEU A 402 6.38 -35.81 -9.38
CA LEU A 402 6.67 -36.49 -8.11
C LEU A 402 5.55 -36.30 -7.09
N ALA A 403 5.53 -37.12 -6.05
CA ALA A 403 4.54 -37.02 -4.98
C ALA A 403 5.15 -37.15 -3.58
N GLY A 404 4.45 -36.65 -2.57
CA GLY A 404 4.78 -36.84 -1.17
C GLY A 404 6.22 -36.47 -0.81
N ARG A 405 6.92 -37.39 -0.15
CA ARG A 405 8.27 -37.15 0.38
C ARG A 405 9.31 -36.88 -0.74
N GLU A 406 9.19 -37.56 -1.88
CA GLU A 406 10.13 -37.41 -3.00
C GLU A 406 10.05 -36.00 -3.59
N ARG A 407 8.83 -35.47 -3.78
CA ARG A 407 8.63 -34.08 -4.20
C ARG A 407 9.23 -33.08 -3.20
N ALA A 408 8.95 -33.27 -1.89
CA ALA A 408 9.47 -32.39 -0.84
C ALA A 408 11.01 -32.40 -0.81
N GLN A 409 11.62 -33.57 -0.96
CA GLN A 409 13.08 -33.72 -1.04
C GLN A 409 13.64 -33.00 -2.26
N ARG A 410 13.06 -33.21 -3.44
CA ARG A 410 13.49 -32.58 -4.68
C ARG A 410 13.41 -31.05 -4.64
N LEU A 411 12.33 -30.53 -4.04
CA LEU A 411 12.16 -29.09 -3.81
C LEU A 411 13.22 -28.52 -2.88
N ALA A 412 13.49 -29.20 -1.77
CA ALA A 412 14.50 -28.76 -0.81
C ALA A 412 15.92 -28.81 -1.40
N ASP A 413 16.32 -29.96 -1.97
CA ASP A 413 17.64 -30.17 -2.54
C ASP A 413 17.91 -29.27 -3.77
N GLY A 414 16.86 -28.89 -4.52
CA GLY A 414 16.91 -27.94 -5.62
C GLY A 414 16.85 -26.46 -5.20
N GLY A 415 16.76 -26.16 -3.91
CA GLY A 415 16.69 -24.78 -3.38
C GLY A 415 15.38 -24.04 -3.69
N TRP A 416 14.29 -24.76 -4.03
CA TRP A 416 13.02 -24.17 -4.39
C TRP A 416 12.21 -23.63 -3.20
N VAL A 417 12.49 -24.15 -2.00
CA VAL A 417 11.77 -23.74 -0.77
C VAL A 417 12.15 -22.34 -0.34
N THR A 418 13.40 -21.97 -0.52
CA THR A 418 13.96 -20.67 -0.14
C THR A 418 14.88 -20.14 -1.26
N PRO A 419 14.35 -19.83 -2.45
CA PRO A 419 15.17 -19.58 -3.64
C PRO A 419 16.14 -18.41 -3.49
N HIS A 420 15.83 -17.43 -2.66
CA HIS A 420 16.66 -16.26 -2.37
C HIS A 420 17.91 -16.57 -1.52
N LEU A 421 17.94 -17.68 -0.81
CA LEU A 421 19.07 -18.03 0.03
C LEU A 421 20.26 -18.55 -0.80
N PRO A 422 21.50 -18.42 -0.30
CA PRO A 422 22.67 -18.90 -1.01
C PRO A 422 22.66 -20.43 -1.15
N ARG A 423 23.32 -20.93 -2.18
CA ARG A 423 23.60 -22.36 -2.33
C ARG A 423 24.46 -22.88 -1.16
N PRO A 424 24.25 -24.11 -0.70
CA PRO A 424 23.34 -25.13 -1.23
C PRO A 424 21.88 -25.02 -0.71
N TRP A 425 21.58 -24.10 0.21
CA TRP A 425 20.31 -23.99 0.94
C TRP A 425 19.19 -23.31 0.15
N GLY A 426 19.55 -22.61 -0.91
CA GLY A 426 18.67 -21.95 -1.86
C GLY A 426 19.27 -22.00 -3.26
N ARG A 427 18.72 -21.21 -4.16
CA ARG A 427 19.21 -21.09 -5.54
C ARG A 427 20.17 -19.91 -5.72
N GLY A 428 20.28 -19.01 -4.73
CA GLY A 428 20.93 -17.71 -4.88
C GLY A 428 20.22 -16.84 -5.87
N ALA A 429 18.90 -17.08 -6.02
CA ALA A 429 18.06 -16.41 -7.01
C ALA A 429 18.02 -14.91 -6.75
N ASP A 430 18.31 -14.15 -7.79
CA ASP A 430 18.11 -12.70 -7.75
C ASP A 430 16.60 -12.37 -7.75
N ALA A 431 16.32 -11.12 -7.82
CA ALA A 431 15.02 -10.55 -7.79
C ALA A 431 14.07 -11.07 -8.86
N LEU A 432 14.54 -11.01 -10.09
CA LEU A 432 13.79 -11.40 -11.25
C LEU A 432 13.52 -12.91 -11.20
N GLU A 433 14.56 -13.69 -10.92
CA GLU A 433 14.46 -15.14 -10.83
C GLU A 433 13.48 -15.59 -9.74
N GLN A 434 13.45 -14.92 -8.56
CA GLN A 434 12.48 -15.23 -7.50
C GLN A 434 11.05 -15.02 -7.95
N VAL A 435 10.76 -13.93 -8.67
CA VAL A 435 9.39 -13.66 -9.19
C VAL A 435 9.00 -14.70 -10.22
N VAL A 436 9.90 -15.01 -11.16
CA VAL A 436 9.63 -16.03 -12.18
C VAL A 436 9.43 -17.40 -11.51
N ILE A 437 10.24 -17.77 -10.53
CA ILE A 437 10.06 -19.00 -9.76
C ILE A 437 8.69 -19.08 -9.13
N ASP A 438 8.23 -18.02 -8.45
CA ASP A 438 6.91 -18.00 -7.81
C ASP A 438 5.76 -18.15 -8.83
N GLN A 439 5.87 -17.48 -9.98
CA GLN A 439 4.90 -17.58 -11.05
C GLN A 439 4.87 -18.99 -11.68
N GLU A 440 6.04 -19.55 -12.02
CA GLU A 440 6.13 -20.87 -12.62
C GLU A 440 5.73 -22.00 -11.65
N MET A 441 6.05 -21.87 -10.36
CA MET A 441 5.58 -22.82 -9.33
C MET A 441 4.05 -22.83 -9.22
N ARG A 442 3.41 -21.65 -9.25
CA ARG A 442 1.94 -21.57 -9.28
C ARG A 442 1.36 -22.18 -10.53
N ALA A 443 1.93 -21.87 -11.70
CA ALA A 443 1.49 -22.42 -12.98
C ALA A 443 1.61 -23.95 -13.03
N ALA A 444 2.68 -24.51 -12.43
CA ALA A 444 2.88 -25.95 -12.34
C ALA A 444 2.08 -26.63 -11.22
N GLY A 445 1.35 -25.90 -10.39
CA GLY A 445 0.65 -26.44 -9.23
C GLY A 445 1.58 -27.02 -8.16
N VAL A 446 2.82 -26.51 -8.08
CA VAL A 446 3.85 -26.98 -7.16
C VAL A 446 3.91 -26.04 -5.96
N THR A 447 3.67 -26.59 -4.76
CA THR A 447 3.75 -25.83 -3.50
C THR A 447 4.85 -26.44 -2.62
N PRO A 448 5.81 -25.63 -2.14
CA PRO A 448 6.84 -26.11 -1.23
C PRO A 448 6.26 -26.36 0.16
N ALA A 449 7.00 -27.12 0.99
CA ALA A 449 6.65 -27.32 2.37
C ALA A 449 6.56 -25.97 3.11
N SER A 450 5.51 -25.79 3.92
CA SER A 450 5.43 -24.64 4.81
C SER A 450 6.45 -24.80 5.94
N LEU A 451 7.43 -23.94 5.98
CA LEU A 451 8.45 -23.96 7.03
C LEU A 451 7.94 -23.41 8.37
N MET A 452 6.85 -22.65 8.35
CA MET A 452 6.34 -21.95 9.53
C MET A 452 7.47 -21.23 10.29
N ILE A 453 7.73 -21.60 11.56
CA ILE A 453 8.82 -21.03 12.37
C ILE A 453 10.21 -21.33 11.76
N GLY A 454 10.35 -22.45 11.05
CA GLY A 454 11.58 -22.76 10.29
C GLY A 454 11.98 -21.66 9.30
N ALA A 455 11.03 -20.88 8.78
CA ALA A 455 11.31 -19.80 7.81
C ALA A 455 12.22 -18.69 8.38
N TRP A 456 12.23 -18.48 9.68
CA TRP A 456 13.18 -17.52 10.31
C TRP A 456 14.30 -18.19 11.09
N VAL A 457 14.22 -19.52 11.32
CA VAL A 457 15.34 -20.32 11.83
C VAL A 457 16.42 -20.51 10.76
N VAL A 458 16.01 -20.84 9.55
CA VAL A 458 16.94 -21.11 8.42
C VAL A 458 17.91 -19.95 8.17
N PRO A 459 17.49 -18.69 7.99
CA PRO A 459 18.40 -17.56 7.80
C PRO A 459 19.35 -17.35 8.99
N ALA A 460 18.86 -17.55 10.23
CA ALA A 460 19.67 -17.40 11.43
C ALA A 460 20.80 -18.47 11.49
N LEU A 461 20.48 -19.72 11.14
CA LEU A 461 21.48 -20.78 11.08
C LEU A 461 22.48 -20.60 9.94
N ILE A 462 22.07 -20.12 8.78
CA ILE A 462 22.98 -19.82 7.66
C ILE A 462 23.96 -18.73 8.07
N GLN A 463 23.51 -17.70 8.76
CA GLN A 463 24.32 -16.54 9.10
C GLN A 463 25.23 -16.77 10.32
N TYR A 464 24.78 -17.54 11.30
CA TYR A 464 25.45 -17.65 12.61
C TYR A 464 25.76 -19.09 13.03
N GLY A 465 25.16 -20.08 12.40
CA GLY A 465 25.40 -21.49 12.73
C GLY A 465 26.73 -21.99 12.20
N THR A 466 27.30 -22.96 12.90
CA THR A 466 28.48 -23.70 12.43
C THR A 466 28.15 -24.57 11.21
N PRO A 467 29.11 -24.96 10.37
CA PRO A 467 28.88 -25.93 9.27
C PRO A 467 28.14 -27.18 9.73
N ALA A 468 28.55 -27.77 10.85
CA ALA A 468 27.91 -28.95 11.41
C ALA A 468 26.45 -28.73 11.80
N GLN A 469 26.10 -27.54 12.36
CA GLN A 469 24.75 -27.19 12.65
C GLN A 469 23.91 -27.01 11.37
N GLN A 470 24.50 -26.37 10.36
CA GLN A 470 23.83 -26.16 9.08
C GLN A 470 23.53 -27.52 8.41
N GLU A 471 24.53 -28.42 8.31
CA GLU A 471 24.37 -29.75 7.73
C GLU A 471 23.34 -30.61 8.48
N ARG A 472 23.29 -30.49 9.81
CA ARG A 472 22.37 -31.25 10.63
C ARG A 472 20.93 -30.78 10.53
N PHE A 473 20.69 -29.47 10.56
CA PHE A 473 19.36 -28.89 10.75
C PHE A 473 18.71 -28.35 9.49
N LEU A 474 19.48 -27.80 8.53
CA LEU A 474 18.88 -27.13 7.37
C LEU A 474 18.21 -28.11 6.40
N PRO A 475 18.81 -29.24 5.98
CA PRO A 475 18.16 -30.15 5.04
C PRO A 475 16.82 -30.69 5.54
N PRO A 476 16.70 -31.26 6.76
CA PRO A 476 15.41 -31.76 7.24
C PRO A 476 14.40 -30.62 7.52
N THR A 477 14.86 -29.40 7.85
CA THR A 477 13.97 -28.25 7.97
C THR A 477 13.38 -27.85 6.61
N LEU A 478 14.22 -27.76 5.57
CA LEU A 478 13.78 -27.40 4.22
C LEU A 478 12.85 -28.45 3.60
N ARG A 479 12.98 -29.72 4.01
CA ARG A 479 12.05 -30.80 3.63
C ARG A 479 10.74 -30.80 4.42
N GLY A 480 10.62 -29.94 5.46
CA GLY A 480 9.46 -29.95 6.36
C GLY A 480 9.45 -31.11 7.34
N GLU A 481 10.58 -31.82 7.55
CA GLU A 481 10.70 -32.94 8.47
C GLU A 481 10.92 -32.48 9.91
N ILE A 482 11.50 -31.29 10.14
CA ILE A 482 11.66 -30.66 11.44
C ILE A 482 10.62 -29.56 11.60
N ILE A 483 9.74 -29.71 12.57
CA ILE A 483 8.88 -28.65 13.05
C ILE A 483 9.61 -27.93 14.19
N TRP A 484 9.70 -26.61 14.08
CA TRP A 484 10.35 -25.74 15.05
C TRP A 484 9.32 -25.01 15.92
N CYS A 485 9.70 -24.68 17.17
CA CYS A 485 9.04 -23.66 17.97
C CYS A 485 10.05 -22.60 18.46
N GLN A 486 9.52 -21.48 18.95
CA GLN A 486 10.31 -20.32 19.38
C GLN A 486 10.12 -20.06 20.87
N LEU A 487 11.15 -20.27 21.67
CA LEU A 487 11.18 -20.09 23.11
C LEU A 487 11.82 -18.74 23.47
N PHE A 488 11.12 -17.65 23.15
CA PHE A 488 11.62 -16.29 23.37
C PHE A 488 10.90 -15.60 24.52
N SER A 489 9.60 -15.33 24.36
CA SER A 489 8.80 -14.57 25.33
C SER A 489 8.66 -15.30 26.67
N GLU A 490 8.59 -14.52 27.75
CA GLU A 490 8.37 -14.97 29.11
C GLU A 490 7.19 -14.23 29.73
N PRO A 491 6.58 -14.70 30.84
CA PRO A 491 5.50 -13.96 31.50
C PRO A 491 5.87 -12.51 31.87
N GLY A 492 7.13 -12.26 32.20
CA GLY A 492 7.65 -10.92 32.52
C GLY A 492 8.38 -10.22 31.38
N ALA A 493 8.56 -10.85 30.21
CA ALA A 493 9.36 -10.31 29.10
C ALA A 493 8.73 -10.62 27.73
N GLY A 494 7.78 -9.81 27.32
CA GLY A 494 7.14 -9.85 26.01
C GLY A 494 7.76 -8.81 25.06
N SER A 495 7.19 -7.60 25.00
CA SER A 495 7.73 -6.51 24.18
C SER A 495 9.14 -6.07 24.62
N ASP A 496 9.43 -6.11 25.92
CA ASP A 496 10.78 -5.93 26.50
C ASP A 496 11.51 -7.28 26.59
N LEU A 497 11.75 -7.90 25.44
CA LEU A 497 12.31 -9.25 25.34
C LEU A 497 13.70 -9.36 25.98
N ALA A 498 14.50 -8.29 25.97
CA ALA A 498 15.82 -8.28 26.61
C ALA A 498 15.78 -8.37 28.13
N GLY A 499 14.60 -8.20 28.74
CA GLY A 499 14.35 -8.42 30.17
C GLY A 499 14.14 -9.89 30.58
N LEU A 500 14.39 -10.85 29.68
CA LEU A 500 14.21 -12.28 29.94
C LEU A 500 14.98 -12.78 31.16
N ALA A 501 14.36 -13.70 31.93
CA ALA A 501 14.86 -14.27 33.17
C ALA A 501 15.28 -15.73 33.07
N THR A 502 14.91 -16.45 31.98
CA THR A 502 15.40 -17.82 31.74
C THR A 502 16.93 -17.82 31.77
N ARG A 503 17.51 -18.59 32.66
CA ARG A 503 18.94 -18.68 32.88
C ARG A 503 19.55 -19.87 32.17
N ALA A 504 20.78 -19.74 31.74
CA ALA A 504 21.62 -20.82 31.26
C ALA A 504 22.90 -20.85 32.12
N VAL A 505 23.07 -21.94 32.88
CA VAL A 505 24.22 -22.14 33.77
C VAL A 505 25.22 -23.08 33.11
N ARG A 506 26.49 -22.70 33.14
CA ARG A 506 27.56 -23.55 32.56
C ARG A 506 27.61 -24.92 33.27
N ALA A 507 27.67 -25.97 32.48
CA ALA A 507 27.85 -27.35 32.93
C ALA A 507 28.99 -28.00 32.11
N ASP A 508 29.43 -29.17 32.49
CA ASP A 508 30.44 -29.90 31.76
C ASP A 508 29.95 -30.27 30.35
N GLY A 509 30.64 -29.82 29.34
CA GLY A 509 30.28 -30.02 27.91
C GLY A 509 29.05 -29.25 27.40
N GLY A 510 28.49 -28.31 28.18
CA GLY A 510 27.29 -27.61 27.75
C GLY A 510 26.70 -26.65 28.78
N TRP A 511 25.39 -26.50 28.73
CA TRP A 511 24.61 -25.54 29.50
C TRP A 511 23.36 -26.21 30.06
N ARG A 512 22.94 -25.82 31.27
CA ARG A 512 21.65 -26.16 31.83
C ARG A 512 20.70 -24.97 31.81
N LEU A 513 19.57 -25.13 31.13
CA LEU A 513 18.57 -24.10 30.95
C LEU A 513 17.43 -24.31 31.97
N THR A 514 17.09 -23.23 32.72
CA THR A 514 15.99 -23.25 33.66
C THR A 514 15.16 -21.96 33.50
N GLY A 515 13.85 -22.08 33.30
CA GLY A 515 12.94 -20.95 33.14
C GLY A 515 11.59 -21.32 32.57
N GLN A 516 10.80 -20.31 32.29
CA GLN A 516 9.46 -20.45 31.69
C GLN A 516 9.34 -19.59 30.45
N LYS A 517 8.91 -20.18 29.38
CA LYS A 517 8.56 -19.51 28.11
C LYS A 517 7.07 -19.56 27.88
N ILE A 518 6.52 -18.54 27.20
CA ILE A 518 5.09 -18.40 26.98
C ILE A 518 4.81 -17.97 25.53
N TRP A 519 3.59 -18.09 25.10
CA TRP A 519 3.14 -17.76 23.72
C TRP A 519 3.84 -18.59 22.65
N THR A 520 4.25 -19.80 22.97
CA THR A 520 4.98 -20.68 22.08
C THR A 520 4.04 -21.41 21.14
N SER A 521 4.04 -21.00 19.86
CA SER A 521 3.29 -21.70 18.82
C SER A 521 3.94 -23.05 18.53
N LEU A 522 3.10 -24.07 18.23
CA LEU A 522 3.52 -25.41 17.80
C LEU A 522 4.39 -26.18 18.81
N ALA A 523 4.52 -25.76 20.06
CA ALA A 523 5.41 -26.43 21.02
C ALA A 523 5.12 -27.93 21.21
N LYS A 524 3.87 -28.35 21.06
CA LYS A 524 3.47 -29.79 21.17
C LYS A 524 3.95 -30.62 19.96
N GLN A 525 4.05 -30.02 18.79
CA GLN A 525 4.43 -30.67 17.54
C GLN A 525 5.90 -30.52 17.22
N ALA A 526 6.57 -29.54 17.85
CA ALA A 526 7.96 -29.20 17.55
C ALA A 526 8.90 -30.29 18.05
N ALA A 527 9.81 -30.70 17.16
CA ALA A 527 10.95 -31.54 17.52
C ALA A 527 12.10 -30.70 18.10
N TRP A 528 12.24 -29.48 17.64
CA TRP A 528 13.31 -28.56 18.02
C TRP A 528 12.78 -27.18 18.32
N ALA A 529 13.49 -26.50 19.24
CA ALA A 529 13.22 -25.10 19.55
C ALA A 529 14.45 -24.22 19.38
N ILE A 530 14.21 -22.98 18.96
CA ILE A 530 15.16 -21.87 19.13
C ILE A 530 14.86 -21.20 20.47
N CYS A 531 15.87 -21.06 21.32
CA CYS A 531 15.73 -20.52 22.67
C CYS A 531 16.76 -19.43 22.93
N ILE A 532 16.34 -18.32 23.55
CA ILE A 532 17.27 -17.36 24.13
C ILE A 532 17.22 -17.45 25.66
N ALA A 533 18.40 -17.46 26.25
CA ALA A 533 18.56 -17.53 27.71
C ALA A 533 19.72 -16.65 28.17
N ARG A 534 19.68 -16.25 29.43
CA ARG A 534 20.70 -15.40 30.05
C ARG A 534 21.86 -16.26 30.54
N THR A 535 23.02 -16.08 29.94
CA THR A 535 24.28 -16.75 30.28
C THR A 535 25.16 -15.90 31.20
N ASP A 536 24.99 -14.56 31.15
CA ASP A 536 25.68 -13.63 32.07
C ASP A 536 24.68 -12.66 32.70
N PRO A 537 24.28 -12.89 33.96
CA PRO A 537 23.32 -12.02 34.65
C PRO A 537 23.89 -10.65 35.05
N ALA A 538 25.22 -10.48 35.07
CA ALA A 538 25.88 -9.21 35.43
C ALA A 538 26.03 -8.29 34.20
N ALA A 539 25.90 -8.81 32.99
CA ALA A 539 26.01 -8.03 31.75
C ALA A 539 24.80 -7.12 31.53
N PRO A 540 24.96 -6.00 30.79
CA PRO A 540 23.84 -5.16 30.36
C PRO A 540 22.75 -5.97 29.64
N ARG A 541 21.48 -5.47 29.70
CA ARG A 541 20.30 -6.20 29.22
C ARG A 541 20.43 -6.96 27.91
N HIS A 542 21.04 -6.36 26.90
CA HIS A 542 21.21 -6.97 25.56
C HIS A 542 22.48 -7.82 25.41
N ALA A 543 23.44 -7.63 26.29
CA ALA A 543 24.60 -8.49 26.43
C ALA A 543 24.30 -9.60 27.45
N GLY A 544 25.05 -10.67 27.44
CA GLY A 544 24.83 -11.78 28.37
C GLY A 544 23.64 -12.68 28.01
N ILE A 545 23.11 -12.60 26.77
CA ILE A 545 22.11 -13.48 26.22
C ILE A 545 22.77 -14.39 25.18
N THR A 546 22.46 -15.68 25.25
CA THR A 546 22.94 -16.69 24.28
C THR A 546 21.76 -17.35 23.58
N TYR A 547 21.98 -17.78 22.35
CA TYR A 547 20.99 -18.43 21.50
C TYR A 547 21.26 -19.92 21.41
N PHE A 548 20.28 -20.74 21.70
CA PHE A 548 20.38 -22.20 21.83
C PHE A 548 19.42 -22.94 20.91
N LEU A 549 19.82 -24.11 20.43
CA LEU A 549 18.94 -25.11 19.81
C LEU A 549 18.59 -26.14 20.88
N VAL A 550 17.31 -26.21 21.25
CA VAL A 550 16.79 -27.06 22.32
C VAL A 550 16.04 -28.23 21.70
N ASP A 551 16.34 -29.42 22.16
CA ASP A 551 15.61 -30.66 21.84
C ASP A 551 14.31 -30.69 22.66
N MET A 552 13.17 -30.65 21.98
CA MET A 552 11.86 -30.62 22.67
C MET A 552 11.48 -31.95 23.27
N SER A 553 12.21 -33.04 22.98
CA SER A 553 12.03 -34.35 23.60
C SER A 553 12.80 -34.54 24.92
N ASP A 554 13.64 -33.54 25.30
CA ASP A 554 14.38 -33.61 26.58
C ASP A 554 13.36 -33.73 27.76
N PRO A 555 13.58 -34.65 28.71
CA PRO A 555 12.67 -34.85 29.83
C PRO A 555 12.50 -33.63 30.73
N GLY A 556 13.42 -32.68 30.72
CA GLY A 556 13.31 -31.40 31.41
C GLY A 556 12.39 -30.40 30.71
N VAL A 557 11.91 -30.69 29.50
CA VAL A 557 10.97 -29.82 28.76
C VAL A 557 9.55 -30.22 29.04
N GLN A 558 8.77 -29.32 29.66
CA GLN A 558 7.34 -29.54 29.91
C GLN A 558 6.50 -28.55 29.13
N VAL A 559 5.65 -29.02 28.22
CA VAL A 559 4.73 -28.19 27.40
C VAL A 559 3.33 -28.21 28.02
N ARG A 560 2.76 -27.04 28.31
CA ARG A 560 1.40 -26.87 28.78
C ARG A 560 0.59 -26.02 27.82
N PRO A 561 -0.58 -26.51 27.36
CA PRO A 561 -1.45 -25.75 26.48
C PRO A 561 -1.97 -24.48 27.18
N LEU A 562 -1.96 -23.36 26.48
CA LEU A 562 -2.55 -22.13 26.94
C LEU A 562 -3.91 -21.95 26.26
N ARG A 563 -4.99 -21.92 27.03
CA ARG A 563 -6.32 -21.73 26.45
C ARG A 563 -6.54 -20.27 26.10
N GLU A 564 -6.79 -19.99 24.83
CA GLU A 564 -6.98 -18.66 24.25
C GLU A 564 -8.45 -18.21 24.36
N ILE A 565 -8.71 -16.93 23.98
CA ILE A 565 -10.06 -16.38 23.95
C ILE A 565 -10.99 -17.09 22.96
N SER A 566 -10.43 -17.74 21.94
CA SER A 566 -11.15 -18.59 20.98
C SER A 566 -11.63 -19.91 21.59
N GLY A 567 -11.10 -20.28 22.74
CA GLY A 567 -11.30 -21.58 23.37
C GLY A 567 -10.28 -22.64 22.95
N GLU A 568 -9.53 -22.42 21.92
CA GLU A 568 -8.46 -23.28 21.41
C GLU A 568 -7.16 -23.10 22.21
N SER A 569 -6.15 -23.88 21.88
CA SER A 569 -4.83 -23.83 22.52
C SER A 569 -3.74 -23.91 21.45
N PHE A 570 -3.66 -22.86 20.64
CA PHE A 570 -2.61 -22.72 19.62
C PHE A 570 -1.26 -22.38 20.24
N PHE A 571 -1.28 -21.54 21.28
CA PHE A 571 -0.10 -21.20 22.05
C PHE A 571 0.08 -22.09 23.27
N ASN A 572 1.32 -22.14 23.75
CA ASN A 572 1.68 -22.99 24.89
C ASN A 572 2.61 -22.22 25.84
N GLU A 573 2.60 -22.63 27.11
CA GLU A 573 3.68 -22.40 28.05
C GLU A 573 4.68 -23.55 27.94
N VAL A 574 5.98 -23.23 28.05
CA VAL A 574 7.06 -24.21 28.04
C VAL A 574 7.94 -23.99 29.25
N PHE A 575 7.99 -24.97 30.12
CA PHE A 575 8.87 -24.98 31.30
C PHE A 575 10.14 -25.74 30.96
N LEU A 576 11.27 -25.13 31.30
CA LEU A 576 12.59 -25.73 31.18
C LEU A 576 13.11 -25.98 32.59
N ASP A 577 13.34 -27.26 32.94
CA ASP A 577 13.86 -27.68 34.25
C ASP A 577 15.20 -28.39 34.05
N GLU A 578 16.29 -27.63 34.26
CA GLU A 578 17.68 -28.09 34.08
C GLU A 578 17.95 -28.77 32.73
N VAL A 579 17.28 -28.33 31.65
CA VAL A 579 17.44 -28.89 30.30
C VAL A 579 18.88 -28.75 29.84
N PHE A 580 19.52 -29.90 29.53
CA PHE A 580 20.92 -29.89 29.10
C PHE A 580 21.04 -29.62 27.61
N VAL A 581 21.79 -28.55 27.28
CA VAL A 581 22.09 -28.18 25.89
C VAL A 581 23.60 -28.26 25.69
N PRO A 582 24.10 -29.18 24.87
CA PRO A 582 25.53 -29.32 24.55
C PRO A 582 26.09 -28.05 23.86
N ASP A 583 27.38 -27.85 23.96
CA ASP A 583 28.08 -26.68 23.38
C ASP A 583 27.90 -26.56 21.87
N ASP A 584 27.81 -27.69 21.16
CA ASP A 584 27.57 -27.75 19.71
C ASP A 584 26.18 -27.27 19.27
N ARG A 585 25.29 -26.99 20.22
CA ARG A 585 23.94 -26.44 19.99
C ARG A 585 23.81 -24.96 20.34
N VAL A 586 24.91 -24.27 20.65
CA VAL A 586 24.95 -22.80 20.79
C VAL A 586 25.09 -22.20 19.37
N VAL A 587 24.21 -21.29 19.02
CA VAL A 587 24.26 -20.58 17.71
C VAL A 587 24.92 -19.23 17.88
N GLY A 588 26.03 -19.03 17.13
CA GLY A 588 26.88 -17.85 17.26
C GLY A 588 27.73 -17.91 18.53
N GLU A 589 28.09 -16.75 19.06
CA GLU A 589 28.96 -16.61 20.24
C GLU A 589 28.14 -16.63 21.54
N VAL A 590 28.73 -17.19 22.60
CA VAL A 590 28.19 -17.06 23.97
C VAL A 590 28.11 -15.57 24.31
N ASN A 591 26.98 -15.14 24.91
CA ASN A 591 26.65 -13.75 25.16
C ASN A 591 26.36 -12.89 23.93
N GLY A 592 26.46 -13.44 22.71
CA GLY A 592 26.17 -12.80 21.42
C GLY A 592 24.77 -13.07 20.87
N GLY A 593 23.94 -13.83 21.58
CA GLY A 593 22.65 -14.35 21.09
C GLY A 593 21.61 -13.28 20.76
N TRP A 594 21.73 -12.08 21.31
CA TRP A 594 20.83 -10.97 20.96
C TRP A 594 20.94 -10.57 19.49
N ARG A 595 22.13 -10.62 18.90
CA ARG A 595 22.33 -10.35 17.47
C ARG A 595 21.60 -11.41 16.61
N VAL A 596 21.70 -12.69 16.99
CA VAL A 596 21.01 -13.80 16.34
C VAL A 596 19.49 -13.65 16.47
N ALA A 597 19.01 -13.33 17.68
CA ALA A 597 17.58 -13.11 17.94
C ALA A 597 17.01 -11.96 17.10
N ARG A 598 17.76 -10.87 16.91
CA ARG A 598 17.34 -9.75 16.04
C ARG A 598 17.16 -10.19 14.58
N THR A 599 18.04 -11.02 14.05
CA THR A 599 17.91 -11.60 12.70
C THR A 599 16.67 -12.48 12.62
N THR A 600 16.45 -13.34 13.62
CA THR A 600 15.25 -14.17 13.71
C THR A 600 13.98 -13.33 13.69
N LEU A 601 13.88 -12.30 14.55
CA LEU A 601 12.72 -11.40 14.63
C LEU A 601 12.51 -10.54 13.37
N ALA A 602 13.58 -10.21 12.64
CA ALA A 602 13.47 -9.52 11.37
C ALA A 602 12.83 -10.41 10.30
N ASN A 603 13.29 -11.66 10.20
CA ASN A 603 12.74 -12.66 9.27
C ASN A 603 11.34 -13.12 9.67
N GLU A 604 11.00 -13.18 10.97
CA GLU A 604 9.64 -13.41 11.47
C GLU A 604 8.66 -12.38 10.87
N ARG A 605 8.97 -11.09 10.97
CA ARG A 605 8.12 -10.02 10.42
C ARG A 605 7.90 -10.17 8.91
N VAL A 606 8.96 -10.51 8.18
CA VAL A 606 8.88 -10.75 6.73
C VAL A 606 8.06 -11.99 6.41
N SER A 607 8.28 -13.09 7.12
CA SER A 607 7.56 -14.34 6.94
C SER A 607 6.08 -14.21 7.29
N LEU A 608 5.74 -13.59 8.43
CA LEU A 608 4.36 -13.31 8.81
C LEU A 608 3.66 -12.43 7.77
N SER A 609 4.38 -11.51 7.14
CA SER A 609 3.82 -10.68 6.07
C SER A 609 3.58 -11.46 4.76
N ARG A 610 4.22 -12.60 4.56
CA ARG A 610 4.03 -13.48 3.39
C ARG A 610 3.01 -14.61 3.64
N SER A 611 3.07 -15.25 4.81
CA SER A 611 2.26 -16.42 5.12
C SER A 611 0.79 -16.10 5.44
N TRP A 612 0.53 -14.89 5.92
CA TRP A 612 -0.80 -14.32 5.97
C TRP A 612 -0.98 -13.56 4.67
N THR A 613 -1.51 -14.21 3.67
CA THR A 613 -1.90 -13.59 2.41
C THR A 613 -2.98 -12.57 2.74
N PHE A 614 -2.55 -11.32 2.95
CA PHE A 614 -3.44 -10.20 3.07
C PHE A 614 -4.24 -10.16 1.76
N GLY A 615 -5.53 -10.39 1.83
CA GLY A 615 -6.39 -10.53 0.66
C GLY A 615 -7.11 -11.86 0.58
N SER A 616 -6.61 -12.94 1.23
CA SER A 616 -7.36 -14.20 1.28
C SER A 616 -8.75 -14.01 1.90
N GLY A 617 -8.84 -13.25 2.99
CA GLY A 617 -10.12 -12.93 3.63
C GLY A 617 -11.05 -12.09 2.73
N VAL A 618 -10.51 -11.21 1.88
CA VAL A 618 -11.31 -10.47 0.89
C VAL A 618 -11.89 -11.41 -0.16
N THR A 619 -11.16 -12.42 -0.59
CA THR A 619 -11.66 -13.40 -1.55
C THR A 619 -12.83 -14.19 -0.96
N GLU A 620 -12.67 -14.72 0.24
CA GLU A 620 -13.72 -15.43 0.98
C GLU A 620 -14.94 -14.54 1.25
N LEU A 621 -14.72 -13.26 1.59
CA LEU A 621 -15.79 -12.27 1.75
C LEU A 621 -16.57 -12.07 0.44
N LEU A 622 -15.88 -11.91 -0.69
CA LEU A 622 -16.52 -11.76 -2.00
C LEU A 622 -17.30 -13.03 -2.40
N GLU A 623 -16.73 -14.22 -2.17
CA GLU A 623 -17.41 -15.49 -2.41
C GLU A 623 -18.72 -15.62 -1.63
N GLN A 624 -18.74 -15.20 -0.35
CA GLN A 624 -19.97 -15.20 0.45
C GLN A 624 -21.04 -14.24 -0.09
N VAL A 625 -20.61 -13.05 -0.54
CA VAL A 625 -21.55 -12.10 -1.14
C VAL A 625 -22.09 -12.61 -2.47
N GLN A 626 -21.24 -13.23 -3.29
CA GLN A 626 -21.66 -13.89 -4.56
C GLN A 626 -22.61 -15.08 -4.30
N ALA A 627 -22.43 -15.77 -3.17
CA ALA A 627 -23.36 -16.84 -2.73
C ALA A 627 -24.69 -16.32 -2.17
N GLY A 628 -24.91 -15.00 -2.15
CA GLY A 628 -26.18 -14.36 -1.78
C GLY A 628 -26.22 -13.73 -0.39
N THR A 629 -25.12 -13.73 0.37
CA THR A 629 -25.07 -13.01 1.65
C THR A 629 -25.02 -11.51 1.40
N LYS A 630 -25.84 -10.74 2.12
CA LYS A 630 -25.90 -9.26 1.95
C LYS A 630 -24.77 -8.60 2.73
N ALA A 631 -24.00 -7.76 2.04
CA ALA A 631 -23.00 -6.87 2.64
C ALA A 631 -23.33 -5.40 2.33
N PRO A 632 -23.00 -4.45 3.23
CA PRO A 632 -23.03 -3.03 2.90
C PRO A 632 -21.98 -2.73 1.82
N ALA A 633 -22.43 -2.34 0.62
CA ALA A 633 -21.57 -2.20 -0.56
C ALA A 633 -20.38 -1.24 -0.32
N GLY A 634 -20.59 -0.13 0.37
CA GLY A 634 -19.52 0.81 0.71
C GLY A 634 -18.47 0.22 1.64
N GLN A 635 -18.85 -0.56 2.66
CA GLN A 635 -17.90 -1.24 3.55
C GLN A 635 -17.12 -2.34 2.82
N LEU A 636 -17.81 -3.15 2.03
CA LEU A 636 -17.21 -4.16 1.18
C LEU A 636 -16.17 -3.55 0.26
N GLY A 637 -16.53 -2.50 -0.47
CA GLY A 637 -15.63 -1.85 -1.42
C GLY A 637 -14.42 -1.20 -0.75
N ARG A 638 -14.58 -0.59 0.43
CA ARG A 638 -13.44 -0.07 1.20
C ARG A 638 -12.46 -1.18 1.60
N LEU A 639 -12.95 -2.32 2.05
CA LEU A 639 -12.09 -3.46 2.40
C LEU A 639 -11.39 -4.03 1.16
N VAL A 640 -12.09 -4.13 0.04
CA VAL A 640 -11.50 -4.56 -1.24
C VAL A 640 -10.40 -3.58 -1.67
N ALA A 641 -10.65 -2.28 -1.61
CA ALA A 641 -9.69 -1.24 -1.97
C ALA A 641 -8.44 -1.27 -1.06
N GLU A 642 -8.64 -1.36 0.25
CA GLU A 642 -7.53 -1.47 1.22
C GLU A 642 -6.71 -2.74 0.98
N GLY A 643 -7.36 -3.89 0.80
CA GLY A 643 -6.70 -5.17 0.54
C GLY A 643 -5.82 -5.09 -0.71
N HIS A 644 -6.35 -4.56 -1.81
CA HIS A 644 -5.61 -4.35 -3.05
C HIS A 644 -4.37 -3.46 -2.83
N ALA A 645 -4.51 -2.32 -2.16
CA ALA A 645 -3.41 -1.42 -1.91
C ALA A 645 -2.35 -2.00 -0.93
N ILE A 646 -2.76 -2.84 0.03
CA ILE A 646 -1.85 -3.58 0.91
C ILE A 646 -1.02 -4.61 0.12
N ASP A 647 -1.64 -5.28 -0.85
CA ASP A 647 -0.93 -6.21 -1.75
C ASP A 647 0.11 -5.48 -2.60
N LEU A 648 -0.23 -4.28 -3.13
CA LEU A 648 0.71 -3.41 -3.83
C LEU A 648 1.88 -2.98 -2.95
N LEU A 649 1.63 -2.60 -1.68
CA LEU A 649 2.70 -2.33 -0.72
C LEU A 649 3.58 -3.56 -0.46
N GLY A 650 2.98 -4.74 -0.46
CA GLY A 650 3.68 -6.01 -0.37
C GLY A 650 4.63 -6.24 -1.52
N LEU A 651 4.17 -5.95 -2.73
CA LEU A 651 4.96 -6.00 -3.95
C LEU A 651 6.17 -5.05 -3.86
N ARG A 652 5.97 -3.82 -3.39
CA ARG A 652 7.05 -2.84 -3.18
C ARG A 652 8.11 -3.32 -2.19
N VAL A 653 7.69 -3.93 -1.08
CA VAL A 653 8.62 -4.51 -0.09
C VAL A 653 9.43 -5.64 -0.72
N MET A 654 8.79 -6.49 -1.48
CA MET A 654 9.43 -7.57 -2.22
C MET A 654 10.45 -7.00 -3.21
N MET A 655 10.09 -6.03 -4.04
CA MET A 655 11.01 -5.40 -5.00
C MET A 655 12.24 -4.77 -4.32
N LYS A 656 12.08 -4.12 -3.17
CA LYS A 656 13.22 -3.62 -2.38
C LYS A 656 14.14 -4.73 -1.90
N GLN A 657 13.59 -5.82 -1.39
CA GLN A 657 14.39 -7.00 -1.00
C GLN A 657 15.16 -7.58 -2.19
N LEU A 658 14.52 -7.58 -3.35
CA LEU A 658 15.06 -8.06 -4.60
C LEU A 658 16.21 -7.18 -5.12
N SER A 659 16.21 -5.88 -4.86
CA SER A 659 17.33 -4.98 -5.17
C SER A 659 18.46 -5.03 -4.12
N GLY A 660 18.47 -6.01 -3.22
CA GLY A 660 19.48 -6.15 -2.17
C GLY A 660 19.34 -5.12 -1.03
N THR A 661 18.27 -4.35 -1.01
CA THR A 661 18.00 -3.35 0.03
C THR A 661 17.16 -3.99 1.12
N GLU A 662 17.63 -3.97 2.37
CA GLU A 662 16.80 -4.42 3.49
C GLU A 662 15.47 -3.63 3.51
N PRO A 663 14.31 -4.30 3.64
CA PRO A 663 13.01 -3.62 3.68
C PRO A 663 12.88 -2.66 4.87
N GLY A 664 13.75 -2.78 5.85
CA GLY A 664 13.82 -1.90 7.01
C GLY A 664 12.48 -1.80 7.73
N ALA A 665 12.13 -0.58 8.14
CA ALA A 665 10.87 -0.31 8.84
C ALA A 665 9.63 -0.34 7.95
N THR A 666 9.77 -0.46 6.61
CA THR A 666 8.63 -0.53 5.66
C THR A 666 7.79 -1.81 5.88
N GLY A 667 8.42 -2.88 6.35
CA GLY A 667 7.72 -4.09 6.78
C GLY A 667 6.73 -3.85 7.93
N SER A 668 7.02 -2.88 8.81
CA SER A 668 6.12 -2.49 9.90
C SER A 668 4.85 -1.81 9.40
N VAL A 669 4.93 -0.99 8.35
CA VAL A 669 3.76 -0.36 7.71
C VAL A 669 2.83 -1.44 7.17
N ARG A 670 3.36 -2.39 6.39
CA ARG A 670 2.56 -3.48 5.83
C ARG A 670 1.95 -4.36 6.91
N LYS A 671 2.73 -4.74 7.92
CA LYS A 671 2.22 -5.53 9.05
C LYS A 671 1.05 -4.83 9.72
N LEU A 672 1.22 -3.55 10.07
CA LEU A 672 0.21 -2.76 10.76
C LEU A 672 -1.10 -2.69 9.98
N LEU A 673 -1.03 -2.37 8.69
CA LEU A 673 -2.18 -2.27 7.80
C LEU A 673 -2.84 -3.63 7.60
N GLY A 674 -2.08 -4.67 7.28
CA GLY A 674 -2.61 -5.99 6.97
C GLY A 674 -3.29 -6.67 8.16
N MET A 675 -2.73 -6.51 9.37
CA MET A 675 -3.35 -7.10 10.56
C MET A 675 -4.69 -6.44 10.91
N ARG A 676 -4.77 -5.11 10.79
CA ARG A 676 -6.04 -4.39 10.99
C ARG A 676 -7.05 -4.71 9.90
N HIS A 677 -6.58 -4.82 8.66
CA HIS A 677 -7.43 -5.20 7.54
C HIS A 677 -8.04 -6.60 7.76
N ALA A 678 -7.22 -7.60 8.12
CA ALA A 678 -7.71 -8.95 8.42
C ALA A 678 -8.75 -8.98 9.55
N GLN A 679 -8.57 -8.18 10.61
CA GLN A 679 -9.56 -8.04 11.67
C GLN A 679 -10.88 -7.48 11.14
N ARG A 680 -10.84 -6.40 10.35
CA ARG A 680 -12.04 -5.75 9.78
C ARG A 680 -12.78 -6.66 8.79
N VAL A 681 -12.04 -7.44 7.99
CA VAL A 681 -12.65 -8.45 7.11
C VAL A 681 -13.38 -9.52 7.94
N ALA A 682 -12.74 -10.06 8.98
CA ALA A 682 -13.36 -11.04 9.85
C ALA A 682 -14.60 -10.45 10.58
N GLU A 683 -14.52 -9.20 11.03
CA GLU A 683 -15.63 -8.48 11.67
C GLU A 683 -16.81 -8.31 10.70
N LEU A 684 -16.58 -7.87 9.47
CA LEU A 684 -17.65 -7.72 8.48
C LEU A 684 -18.28 -9.08 8.15
N CYS A 685 -17.49 -10.12 7.94
CA CYS A 685 -18.01 -11.47 7.68
C CYS A 685 -18.85 -11.99 8.87
N TRP A 686 -18.44 -11.69 10.10
CA TRP A 686 -19.20 -12.02 11.28
C TRP A 686 -20.51 -11.22 11.39
N GLU A 687 -20.48 -9.92 11.14
CA GLU A 687 -21.68 -9.06 11.09
C GLU A 687 -22.68 -9.56 10.04
N MET A 688 -22.18 -9.96 8.86
CA MET A 688 -22.99 -10.54 7.79
C MET A 688 -23.67 -11.88 8.18
N SER A 689 -23.14 -12.58 9.17
CA SER A 689 -23.77 -13.79 9.71
C SER A 689 -25.06 -13.49 10.50
N GLY A 690 -25.35 -12.24 10.81
CA GLY A 690 -26.54 -11.83 11.56
C GLY A 690 -26.63 -12.52 12.92
N ALA A 691 -27.81 -13.06 13.25
CA ALA A 691 -28.05 -13.75 14.52
C ALA A 691 -27.19 -15.04 14.69
N ASP A 692 -26.81 -15.67 13.57
CA ASP A 692 -25.96 -16.87 13.61
C ASP A 692 -24.54 -16.58 14.10
N GLY A 693 -24.10 -15.31 14.00
CA GLY A 693 -22.84 -14.85 14.58
C GLY A 693 -22.76 -15.00 16.12
N ALA A 694 -23.89 -15.14 16.80
CA ALA A 694 -23.95 -15.42 18.24
C ALA A 694 -23.72 -16.89 18.60
N LEU A 695 -23.72 -17.79 17.63
CA LEU A 695 -23.52 -19.21 17.85
C LEU A 695 -22.06 -19.56 18.09
N GLY A 696 -21.75 -20.44 19.02
CA GLY A 696 -20.42 -21.06 19.17
C GLY A 696 -20.15 -22.04 18.03
N ALA A 697 -18.86 -22.37 17.79
CA ALA A 697 -18.43 -23.23 16.69
C ALA A 697 -19.20 -24.56 16.57
N THR A 698 -19.43 -25.22 17.70
CA THR A 698 -20.15 -26.49 17.74
C THR A 698 -21.64 -26.35 17.37
N ALA A 699 -22.30 -25.29 17.85
CA ALA A 699 -23.70 -25.01 17.55
C ALA A 699 -23.86 -24.56 16.08
N ALA A 700 -22.93 -23.73 15.57
CA ALA A 700 -22.91 -23.29 14.18
C ALA A 700 -22.78 -24.50 13.21
N ALA A 701 -21.96 -25.49 13.53
CA ALA A 701 -21.84 -26.72 12.75
C ALA A 701 -23.11 -27.57 12.73
N ALA A 702 -23.89 -27.55 13.85
CA ALA A 702 -25.13 -28.28 13.96
C ALA A 702 -26.33 -27.63 13.24
N VAL A 703 -26.32 -26.30 13.14
CA VAL A 703 -27.41 -25.50 12.50
C VAL A 703 -27.22 -25.40 10.98
N ARG A 704 -26.00 -25.53 10.49
CA ARG A 704 -25.72 -25.50 9.04
C ARG A 704 -26.25 -26.77 8.37
N GLN A 705 -27.22 -26.61 7.51
CA GLN A 705 -27.71 -27.67 6.64
C GLN A 705 -26.63 -28.15 5.65
N PRO A 706 -26.74 -29.42 5.16
CA PRO A 706 -25.65 -30.11 4.47
C PRO A 706 -25.26 -29.57 3.09
N GLU A 707 -25.85 -28.52 2.59
CA GLU A 707 -25.60 -28.01 1.26
C GLU A 707 -24.88 -26.66 1.29
N GLY A 708 -23.55 -26.70 1.30
CA GLY A 708 -22.78 -25.77 0.52
C GLY A 708 -22.13 -24.56 1.20
N LEU A 709 -22.07 -24.40 2.52
CA LEU A 709 -21.30 -23.34 3.15
C LEU A 709 -20.30 -23.88 4.17
N ASN A 710 -19.25 -24.50 3.67
CA ASN A 710 -18.04 -24.82 4.46
C ASN A 710 -17.16 -23.56 4.69
N GLY A 711 -17.77 -22.44 5.07
CA GLY A 711 -17.03 -21.24 5.43
C GLY A 711 -16.48 -21.33 6.85
N PRO A 712 -15.37 -20.65 7.16
CA PRO A 712 -14.84 -20.58 8.52
C PRO A 712 -15.89 -20.00 9.46
N HIS A 713 -15.88 -20.46 10.71
CA HIS A 713 -16.73 -19.90 11.75
C HIS A 713 -16.24 -18.48 12.08
N TRP A 714 -16.93 -17.47 11.61
CA TRP A 714 -16.47 -16.08 11.66
C TRP A 714 -16.33 -15.52 13.08
N GLY A 715 -17.18 -15.96 14.01
CA GLY A 715 -17.00 -15.65 15.44
C GLY A 715 -15.65 -16.14 15.98
N PHE A 716 -15.22 -17.34 15.58
CA PHE A 716 -13.90 -17.86 15.91
C PHE A 716 -12.79 -17.02 15.26
N GLN A 717 -12.94 -16.64 13.99
CA GLN A 717 -11.95 -15.81 13.28
C GLN A 717 -11.83 -14.42 13.91
N VAL A 718 -12.93 -13.78 14.29
CA VAL A 718 -12.92 -12.49 15.01
C VAL A 718 -12.12 -12.60 16.30
N LEU A 719 -12.32 -13.67 17.08
CA LEU A 719 -11.57 -13.88 18.32
C LEU A 719 -10.08 -14.15 18.05
N THR A 720 -9.77 -15.03 17.12
CA THR A 720 -8.39 -15.44 16.80
C THR A 720 -7.58 -14.29 16.21
N THR A 721 -8.17 -13.45 15.35
CA THR A 721 -7.48 -12.33 14.71
C THR A 721 -7.01 -11.25 15.69
N ARG A 722 -7.50 -11.25 16.95
CA ARG A 722 -6.98 -10.35 18.01
C ARG A 722 -5.49 -10.58 18.28
N ALA A 723 -5.01 -11.81 18.14
CA ALA A 723 -3.60 -12.14 18.29
C ALA A 723 -2.69 -11.45 17.27
N LEU A 724 -3.21 -11.12 16.08
CA LEU A 724 -2.44 -10.52 14.98
C LEU A 724 -1.83 -9.16 15.35
N THR A 725 -2.56 -8.36 16.11
CA THR A 725 -2.10 -7.01 16.53
C THR A 725 -1.24 -7.06 17.80
N ILE A 726 -1.02 -8.23 18.37
CA ILE A 726 -0.19 -8.46 19.56
C ILE A 726 1.12 -9.15 19.17
N GLY A 727 1.04 -10.29 18.48
CA GLY A 727 2.19 -11.11 18.08
C GLY A 727 3.14 -10.40 17.10
N GLY A 728 4.43 -10.76 17.12
CA GLY A 728 5.46 -10.14 16.24
C GLY A 728 5.67 -8.63 16.46
N GLY A 729 5.41 -8.12 17.67
CA GLY A 729 5.38 -6.71 18.07
C GLY A 729 4.00 -6.08 17.95
N THR A 730 3.53 -5.55 19.07
CA THR A 730 2.19 -4.92 19.18
C THR A 730 2.04 -3.75 18.20
N THR A 731 0.79 -3.35 17.96
CA THR A 731 0.47 -2.14 17.19
C THR A 731 1.32 -0.94 17.62
N ASP A 732 1.44 -0.70 18.93
CA ASP A 732 2.19 0.45 19.46
C ASP A 732 3.69 0.33 19.20
N ILE A 733 4.25 -0.87 19.27
CA ILE A 733 5.66 -1.12 18.92
C ILE A 733 5.89 -0.88 17.41
N GLN A 734 4.97 -1.31 16.54
CA GLN A 734 5.09 -1.04 15.11
C GLN A 734 5.02 0.47 14.81
N LEU A 735 4.11 1.20 15.47
CA LEU A 735 4.00 2.66 15.36
C LEU A 735 5.25 3.37 15.85
N ASN A 736 5.85 2.92 16.96
CA ASN A 736 7.15 3.44 17.42
C ASN A 736 8.25 3.19 16.39
N ILE A 737 8.33 1.99 15.81
CA ILE A 737 9.33 1.67 14.76
C ILE A 737 9.15 2.59 13.54
N ILE A 738 7.91 2.80 13.09
CA ILE A 738 7.60 3.71 11.98
C ILE A 738 8.00 5.14 12.33
N GLY A 739 7.57 5.64 13.48
CA GLY A 739 7.87 7.00 13.92
C GLY A 739 9.37 7.25 14.09
N GLU A 740 10.09 6.32 14.69
CA GLU A 740 11.52 6.50 15.02
C GLU A 740 12.45 6.23 13.83
N ARG A 741 12.14 5.23 12.99
CA ARG A 741 13.07 4.79 11.94
C ARG A 741 12.73 5.33 10.55
N ILE A 742 11.46 5.63 10.27
CA ILE A 742 11.07 6.23 8.99
C ILE A 742 10.96 7.74 9.13
N LEU A 743 10.23 8.22 10.15
CA LEU A 743 10.01 9.66 10.37
C LEU A 743 11.10 10.34 11.21
N SER A 744 12.09 9.58 11.68
CA SER A 744 13.21 10.08 12.48
C SER A 744 12.76 10.86 13.73
N LEU A 745 11.61 10.48 14.30
CA LEU A 745 11.13 11.06 15.54
C LEU A 745 11.98 10.59 16.73
N PRO A 746 12.19 11.44 17.74
CA PRO A 746 13.03 11.09 18.88
C PRO A 746 12.43 9.95 19.69
N ARG A 747 13.28 9.07 20.22
CA ARG A 747 12.88 7.98 21.11
C ARG A 747 12.33 8.50 22.43
N ASP A 748 11.51 7.70 23.08
CA ASP A 748 11.10 7.96 24.43
C ASP A 748 12.34 8.00 25.33
N PRO A 749 12.40 8.89 26.34
CA PRO A 749 13.51 8.91 27.26
C PRO A 749 13.57 7.58 28.03
N ASP A 750 14.79 7.10 28.26
CA ASP A 750 14.98 5.96 29.14
C ASP A 750 14.36 6.27 30.51
N PRO A 751 13.71 5.30 31.16
CA PRO A 751 13.25 5.51 32.54
C PRO A 751 14.44 5.93 33.41
N PRO A 752 14.25 6.83 34.36
CA PRO A 752 15.31 7.18 35.30
C PRO A 752 15.84 5.89 35.91
N ALA A 753 17.16 5.79 36.05
CA ALA A 753 17.79 4.67 36.72
C ALA A 753 17.18 4.54 38.13
N ALA A 754 16.57 3.40 38.42
CA ALA A 754 15.95 3.12 39.70
C ALA A 754 17.01 3.03 40.82
#